data_aac6aae1b2e4c3606c2729689f7bd2f1
#
_entry.id   aac6aae1b2e4c3606c2729689f7bd2f1
#
_cell.length_a   1.000
_cell.length_b   1.000
_cell.length_c   1.000
_cell.angle_alpha   90.00
_cell.angle_beta   90.00
_cell.angle_gamma   90.00
#
_symmetry.space_group_name_H-M   'P 1'
#
loop_
_entity.id
_entity.type
_entity.pdbx_description
1 polymer ?
#
loop_
_entity_poly.entity_id
_entity_poly.type
_entity_poly.pdbx_seq_one_letter_code
_entity_poly.pdbx_strand_id
1 'polypeptide(L)'
;MHACRFALLSFVSLAFAGIAVAKEAGNATDALNPHSPRYGHPYRHGVVPTRETHESMKVWAAAHTGVVRPADAEHKERGSGSATQPAVAAATGPETLSFGGGVDSIGVTSGSPRVYLVFWGTQWGTEGTNSSGYATFTGDPSNAAPYIQAWIKGLGTNGELWSGVMTQYCDGSQVAVGATSCPSGAPHVGYPNGALAGIWYDNSAAAPSQASGNQLAAEAVKAAGHFGNTTQASNRYAQYVILSPTGTHPDGFNTPSGGFCAWHDYNGDTTLTGGAAPSPYGDIALTNMPYVADLGASCGANFVSNSLDGFSIVGGHEYAETLTDQNPAGGWVNNTGSSFTGQENGDECAWISSGQGAAALVTFSTGSFAMQSTWSNDTNRCDISHPIVSGSGGTPTANFTYSASGLTVAFTDTSTDAGGTIGSHAWTFGDGGTSTAANPSHTYTAGGTYSVTETVTDSGSGASSSKTSSVTVSASGGTPTANFTYTISGLTVSFTDTSTDSGGSIGRHSWNFGDGTTSTAADPSHTYASGGTYSVSETVTDSVSNASSTKTASITVSAGTSTQLIVNGGFETGSAAPWILTAGVLCSDSTCAGETAHSGSWFAWLDGYGFTHTDTATQKVSIPAGKTSATLAFYLHIDTQEVGTTPYDTLRVQVLNSSGSVLATLATYSNVNAASGYALHSLNMNAWIGQTVQIRFTGREDASLATSFVIDDVTLTVQ
;
A
#
# COMPACT_ATOMS: atom_id res chain seq x y z
N MET A 1 -21.08 -40.20 59.31
CA MET A 1 -21.00 -41.54 58.68
C MET A 1 -20.42 -41.39 57.29
N HIS A 2 -19.29 -41.92 57.17
CA HIS A 2 -18.30 -42.14 56.12
C HIS A 2 -18.84 -42.12 54.67
N ALA A 3 -18.21 -41.31 53.83
CA ALA A 3 -18.21 -41.43 52.39
C ALA A 3 -16.78 -41.45 51.86
N CYS A 4 -16.40 -42.56 51.29
CA CYS A 4 -15.11 -42.78 50.61
C CYS A 4 -15.04 -41.96 49.32
N ARG A 5 -13.92 -41.22 49.15
CA ARG A 5 -13.56 -40.57 47.91
C ARG A 5 -12.53 -41.43 47.16
N PHE A 6 -12.91 -41.84 45.95
CA PHE A 6 -11.94 -42.30 44.97
C PHE A 6 -11.38 -41.10 44.22
N ALA A 7 -10.08 -40.95 44.23
CA ALA A 7 -9.37 -39.98 43.41
C ALA A 7 -9.04 -40.60 42.06
N LEU A 8 -9.55 -40.00 40.98
CA LEU A 8 -9.11 -40.29 39.62
C LEU A 8 -7.93 -39.35 39.32
N LEU A 9 -6.74 -39.91 39.13
CA LEU A 9 -5.63 -39.20 38.53
C LEU A 9 -5.90 -39.05 37.02
N SER A 10 -6.18 -37.84 36.62
CA SER A 10 -6.13 -37.50 35.18
C SER A 10 -4.70 -37.14 34.83
N PHE A 11 -4.07 -37.95 34.00
CA PHE A 11 -2.84 -37.61 33.30
C PHE A 11 -3.18 -36.47 32.28
N VAL A 12 -2.72 -35.29 32.59
CA VAL A 12 -2.66 -34.19 31.58
C VAL A 12 -1.42 -34.44 30.73
N SER A 13 -1.64 -34.99 29.54
CA SER A 13 -0.64 -34.97 28.50
C SER A 13 -0.47 -33.53 28.07
N LEU A 14 0.64 -32.89 28.44
CA LEU A 14 1.11 -31.70 27.76
C LEU A 14 1.46 -32.06 26.33
N ALA A 15 0.57 -31.76 25.42
CA ALA A 15 0.92 -31.67 24.03
C ALA A 15 1.81 -30.44 23.88
N PHE A 16 3.10 -30.65 23.72
CA PHE A 16 3.98 -29.66 23.12
C PHE A 16 3.43 -29.41 21.72
N ALA A 17 2.75 -28.30 21.52
CA ALA A 17 2.56 -27.74 20.20
C ALA A 17 3.97 -27.39 19.70
N GLY A 18 4.56 -28.31 18.94
CA GLY A 18 5.71 -28.01 18.13
C GLY A 18 5.30 -26.89 17.20
N ILE A 19 5.89 -25.73 17.38
CA ILE A 19 5.89 -24.68 16.36
C ILE A 19 6.55 -25.35 15.16
N ALA A 20 5.75 -25.71 14.17
CA ALA A 20 6.25 -26.08 12.86
C ALA A 20 6.87 -24.79 12.29
N VAL A 21 8.16 -24.61 12.50
CA VAL A 21 8.96 -23.70 11.70
C VAL A 21 8.85 -24.27 10.29
N ALA A 22 8.16 -23.58 9.42
CA ALA A 22 8.20 -23.86 7.98
C ALA A 22 9.66 -23.76 7.57
N LYS A 23 10.27 -24.90 7.31
CA LYS A 23 11.67 -24.99 6.95
C LYS A 23 11.72 -24.80 5.45
N GLU A 24 12.16 -23.61 5.08
CA GLU A 24 12.41 -23.26 3.70
C GLU A 24 13.28 -24.29 3.01
N ALA A 25 12.84 -24.73 1.85
CA ALA A 25 13.64 -25.46 0.88
C ALA A 25 14.50 -24.46 0.10
N GLY A 26 15.37 -23.76 0.78
CA GLY A 26 16.29 -22.81 0.20
C GLY A 26 17.71 -23.10 0.68
N ASN A 27 18.62 -23.30 -0.24
CA ASN A 27 20.07 -23.18 -0.10
C ASN A 27 20.73 -23.99 1.02
N ALA A 28 20.69 -25.32 0.95
CA ALA A 28 21.34 -26.17 1.96
C ALA A 28 22.86 -25.94 2.05
N THR A 29 23.56 -25.61 0.96
CA THR A 29 25.01 -25.37 0.98
C THR A 29 25.39 -23.96 1.40
N ASP A 30 24.71 -22.95 0.91
CA ASP A 30 24.94 -21.56 1.31
C ASP A 30 24.50 -21.29 2.75
N ALA A 31 23.37 -21.83 3.17
CA ALA A 31 22.92 -21.76 4.55
C ALA A 31 23.85 -22.48 5.55
N LEU A 32 24.67 -23.42 5.07
CA LEU A 32 25.67 -24.13 5.87
C LEU A 32 27.07 -23.50 5.78
N ASN A 33 27.32 -22.67 4.79
CA ASN A 33 28.61 -22.01 4.60
C ASN A 33 28.73 -20.83 5.59
N PRO A 34 29.63 -20.89 6.58
CA PRO A 34 29.74 -19.83 7.58
C PRO A 34 30.24 -18.48 7.01
N HIS A 35 30.69 -18.46 5.76
CA HIS A 35 31.04 -17.23 5.06
C HIS A 35 29.88 -16.64 4.25
N SER A 36 28.80 -17.41 4.04
CA SER A 36 27.65 -16.89 3.31
C SER A 36 26.92 -15.81 4.12
N PRO A 37 26.54 -14.68 3.51
CA PRO A 37 25.70 -13.68 4.15
C PRO A 37 24.31 -14.24 4.52
N ARG A 38 23.92 -15.37 3.95
CA ARG A 38 22.70 -16.11 4.27
C ARG A 38 22.82 -16.96 5.53
N TYR A 39 24.03 -17.22 6.00
CA TYR A 39 24.26 -18.03 7.20
C TYR A 39 23.61 -17.37 8.43
N GLY A 40 22.56 -18.01 8.96
CA GLY A 40 21.73 -17.45 10.03
C GLY A 40 20.70 -16.39 9.59
N HIS A 41 20.59 -16.10 8.30
CA HIS A 41 19.64 -15.16 7.68
C HIS A 41 18.92 -15.79 6.49
N PRO A 42 18.00 -16.77 6.71
CA PRO A 42 17.40 -17.55 5.61
C PRO A 42 16.58 -16.71 4.64
N TYR A 43 16.07 -15.54 5.08
CA TYR A 43 15.31 -14.58 4.28
C TYR A 43 16.15 -13.78 3.26
N ARG A 44 17.47 -13.83 3.30
CA ARG A 44 18.31 -13.16 2.29
C ARG A 44 18.37 -14.02 1.03
N HIS A 45 17.27 -14.03 0.30
CA HIS A 45 17.19 -14.74 -0.99
C HIS A 45 17.99 -14.00 -2.05
N GLY A 46 18.57 -14.72 -2.98
CA GLY A 46 19.38 -14.15 -4.06
C GLY A 46 20.47 -13.18 -3.58
N VAL A 47 21.03 -13.44 -2.40
CA VAL A 47 21.94 -12.49 -1.78
C VAL A 47 23.23 -12.34 -2.57
N VAL A 48 23.51 -11.15 -3.09
CA VAL A 48 24.79 -10.83 -3.74
C VAL A 48 25.88 -10.67 -2.67
N PRO A 49 26.77 -11.65 -2.47
CA PRO A 49 27.87 -11.48 -1.54
C PRO A 49 28.84 -10.39 -2.03
N THR A 50 29.55 -9.72 -1.11
CA THR A 50 30.71 -8.94 -1.54
C THR A 50 31.74 -9.83 -2.24
N ARG A 51 32.57 -9.25 -3.09
CA ARG A 51 33.56 -10.05 -3.85
C ARG A 51 34.49 -10.84 -2.93
N GLU A 52 34.93 -10.28 -1.81
CA GLU A 52 35.76 -10.93 -0.81
C GLU A 52 35.03 -12.06 -0.09
N THR A 53 33.74 -11.85 0.22
CA THR A 53 32.88 -12.86 0.81
C THR A 53 32.66 -14.01 -0.17
N HIS A 54 32.39 -13.72 -1.45
CA HIS A 54 32.21 -14.72 -2.49
C HIS A 54 33.47 -15.61 -2.67
N GLU A 55 34.65 -15.02 -2.70
CA GLU A 55 35.90 -15.83 -2.75
C GLU A 55 36.06 -16.69 -1.49
N SER A 56 35.70 -16.19 -0.32
CA SER A 56 35.71 -17.01 0.90
C SER A 56 34.73 -18.16 0.86
N MET A 57 33.51 -17.93 0.31
CA MET A 57 32.51 -18.96 0.09
C MET A 57 33.01 -20.06 -0.86
N LYS A 58 33.65 -19.70 -1.97
CA LYS A 58 34.24 -20.62 -2.93
C LYS A 58 35.33 -21.50 -2.29
N VAL A 59 36.23 -20.89 -1.52
CA VAL A 59 37.29 -21.64 -0.81
C VAL A 59 36.70 -22.62 0.16
N TRP A 60 35.67 -22.24 0.90
CA TRP A 60 34.97 -23.13 1.83
C TRP A 60 34.28 -24.27 1.09
N ALA A 61 33.51 -23.98 0.04
CA ALA A 61 32.79 -24.97 -0.77
C ALA A 61 33.76 -26.01 -1.39
N ALA A 62 34.90 -25.56 -1.92
CA ALA A 62 35.92 -26.45 -2.48
C ALA A 62 36.55 -27.38 -1.42
N ALA A 63 36.64 -26.96 -0.17
CA ALA A 63 37.15 -27.78 0.93
C ALA A 63 36.11 -28.76 1.50
N HIS A 64 34.81 -28.53 1.22
CA HIS A 64 33.68 -29.30 1.79
C HIS A 64 32.86 -30.00 0.71
N THR A 65 33.48 -30.40 -0.42
CA THR A 65 32.87 -31.20 -1.47
C THR A 65 32.37 -32.54 -0.89
N GLY A 66 31.06 -32.75 -0.83
CA GLY A 66 30.40 -33.92 -0.28
C GLY A 66 29.53 -33.69 0.96
N VAL A 67 29.41 -32.47 1.45
CA VAL A 67 28.41 -32.11 2.46
C VAL A 67 27.09 -31.87 1.74
N VAL A 68 26.47 -32.91 1.25
CA VAL A 68 25.15 -32.89 0.62
C VAL A 68 24.12 -33.32 1.66
N ARG A 69 23.16 -32.51 1.96
CA ARG A 69 21.94 -32.97 2.64
C ARG A 69 21.05 -33.67 1.61
N PRO A 70 20.45 -34.85 1.96
CA PRO A 70 19.48 -35.49 1.05
C PRO A 70 18.31 -34.53 0.81
N ALA A 71 18.01 -34.27 -0.45
CA ALA A 71 16.93 -33.39 -0.92
C ALA A 71 15.49 -33.93 -0.68
N ASP A 72 15.29 -34.97 0.09
CA ASP A 72 14.14 -35.83 -0.09
C ASP A 72 13.14 -35.90 1.04
N ALA A 73 13.22 -35.09 2.08
CA ALA A 73 12.34 -35.34 3.23
C ALA A 73 11.17 -34.39 3.39
N GLU A 74 11.09 -33.23 2.74
CA GLU A 74 10.11 -32.21 3.11
C GLU A 74 9.16 -31.67 2.01
N HIS A 75 9.22 -32.17 0.78
CA HIS A 75 8.27 -31.78 -0.28
C HIS A 75 6.94 -32.56 -0.30
N LYS A 76 6.59 -33.29 0.75
CA LYS A 76 5.43 -34.22 0.72
C LYS A 76 4.11 -33.70 1.25
N GLU A 77 4.01 -32.48 1.68
CA GLU A 77 2.75 -31.99 2.28
C GLU A 77 2.23 -30.65 1.76
N ARG A 78 2.10 -30.45 0.46
CA ARG A 78 1.06 -29.57 -0.10
C ARG A 78 0.91 -29.77 -1.59
N GLY A 79 -0.25 -30.30 -1.99
CA GLY A 79 -0.71 -30.29 -3.38
C GLY A 79 -0.73 -31.66 -4.05
N SER A 80 -1.70 -32.51 -3.71
CA SER A 80 -2.07 -33.65 -4.55
C SER A 80 -2.79 -33.16 -5.80
N GLY A 81 -2.03 -32.88 -6.85
CA GLY A 81 -2.52 -32.71 -8.21
C GLY A 81 -1.82 -33.72 -9.10
N SER A 82 -2.43 -34.87 -9.29
CA SER A 82 -1.96 -35.87 -10.24
C SER A 82 -2.16 -35.36 -11.67
N ALA A 83 -1.09 -35.00 -12.34
CA ALA A 83 -1.06 -34.86 -13.78
C ALA A 83 0.15 -35.64 -14.34
N THR A 84 -0.13 -36.80 -14.91
CA THR A 84 0.82 -37.51 -15.76
C THR A 84 1.01 -36.72 -17.05
N GLN A 85 2.16 -36.07 -17.20
CA GLN A 85 2.62 -35.52 -18.48
C GLN A 85 3.93 -36.18 -18.90
N PRO A 86 4.19 -36.30 -20.21
CA PRO A 86 5.41 -36.93 -20.73
C PRO A 86 6.62 -36.07 -20.35
N ALA A 87 7.68 -36.76 -19.87
CA ALA A 87 8.94 -36.15 -19.52
C ALA A 87 9.59 -35.48 -20.73
N VAL A 88 9.79 -34.17 -20.66
CA VAL A 88 10.71 -33.44 -21.52
C VAL A 88 12.13 -33.74 -21.04
N ALA A 89 13.07 -33.94 -21.96
CA ALA A 89 14.46 -34.22 -21.59
C ALA A 89 15.02 -33.04 -20.80
N ALA A 90 15.39 -33.29 -19.53
CA ALA A 90 15.90 -32.28 -18.63
C ALA A 90 17.33 -31.88 -19.02
N ALA A 91 17.65 -30.57 -18.93
CA ALA A 91 19.04 -30.14 -18.81
C ALA A 91 19.66 -30.83 -17.58
N THR A 92 20.87 -31.33 -17.71
CA THR A 92 21.53 -32.16 -16.67
C THR A 92 22.93 -31.60 -16.40
N GLY A 93 22.98 -30.50 -15.63
CA GLY A 93 24.24 -29.93 -15.12
C GLY A 93 24.16 -29.70 -13.61
N PRO A 94 25.29 -29.53 -12.93
CA PRO A 94 25.31 -29.26 -11.50
C PRO A 94 24.68 -27.89 -11.13
N GLU A 95 24.56 -26.97 -12.08
CA GLU A 95 23.97 -25.63 -11.93
C GLU A 95 22.53 -25.55 -12.49
N THR A 96 21.92 -26.64 -12.94
CA THR A 96 20.59 -26.64 -13.52
C THR A 96 19.53 -26.20 -12.51
N LEU A 97 18.78 -25.14 -12.84
CA LEU A 97 17.66 -24.67 -12.03
C LEU A 97 16.41 -25.51 -12.27
N SER A 98 15.60 -25.67 -11.24
CA SER A 98 14.31 -26.35 -11.31
C SER A 98 13.21 -25.56 -10.62
N PHE A 99 11.97 -25.70 -11.12
CA PHE A 99 10.83 -24.99 -10.59
C PHE A 99 10.41 -25.50 -9.21
N GLY A 100 10.26 -24.60 -8.23
CA GLY A 100 9.90 -24.91 -6.85
C GLY A 100 8.40 -25.15 -6.59
N GLY A 101 7.52 -24.79 -7.52
CA GLY A 101 6.07 -24.99 -7.40
C GLY A 101 5.26 -23.74 -7.06
N GLY A 102 5.91 -22.62 -6.82
CA GLY A 102 5.28 -21.34 -6.45
C GLY A 102 4.94 -21.24 -4.96
N VAL A 103 5.24 -20.10 -4.36
CA VAL A 103 4.71 -19.69 -3.05
C VAL A 103 3.46 -18.85 -3.29
N ASP A 104 2.35 -19.20 -2.64
CA ASP A 104 1.03 -18.58 -2.87
C ASP A 104 0.59 -18.57 -4.35
N SER A 105 1.02 -19.57 -5.11
CA SER A 105 0.82 -19.74 -6.56
C SER A 105 1.63 -18.76 -7.40
N ILE A 106 2.66 -18.15 -6.85
CA ILE A 106 3.60 -17.24 -7.53
C ILE A 106 4.96 -17.90 -7.58
N GLY A 107 5.46 -18.15 -8.78
CA GLY A 107 6.80 -18.68 -9.02
C GLY A 107 7.67 -17.62 -9.69
N VAL A 108 7.28 -17.18 -10.88
CA VAL A 108 8.02 -16.19 -11.65
C VAL A 108 7.17 -14.96 -11.94
N THR A 109 7.77 -13.87 -12.36
CA THR A 109 7.05 -12.69 -12.89
C THR A 109 6.58 -12.99 -14.31
N SER A 110 5.51 -13.79 -14.44
CA SER A 110 4.95 -14.23 -15.72
C SER A 110 4.08 -13.16 -16.37
N GLY A 111 4.70 -12.09 -16.86
CA GLY A 111 4.05 -10.94 -17.50
C GLY A 111 5.03 -9.79 -17.61
N SER A 112 4.56 -8.59 -18.02
CA SER A 112 5.45 -7.43 -18.16
C SER A 112 5.96 -6.96 -16.80
N PRO A 113 7.27 -7.07 -16.52
CA PRO A 113 7.84 -6.64 -15.24
C PRO A 113 7.68 -5.14 -15.02
N ARG A 114 7.38 -4.75 -13.78
CA ARG A 114 7.24 -3.37 -13.34
C ARG A 114 8.09 -3.12 -12.11
N VAL A 115 9.03 -2.22 -12.20
CA VAL A 115 9.93 -1.86 -11.10
C VAL A 115 9.56 -0.49 -10.56
N TYR A 116 9.36 -0.42 -9.26
CA TYR A 116 9.10 0.79 -8.52
C TYR A 116 10.32 1.12 -7.66
N LEU A 117 10.93 2.30 -7.90
CA LEU A 117 12.07 2.78 -7.11
C LEU A 117 11.59 3.59 -5.93
N VAL A 118 12.03 3.22 -4.73
CA VAL A 118 11.70 3.91 -3.48
C VAL A 118 12.98 4.47 -2.88
N PHE A 119 13.21 5.76 -3.03
CA PHE A 119 14.30 6.47 -2.36
C PHE A 119 13.86 6.75 -0.92
N TRP A 120 14.26 5.89 0.00
CA TRP A 120 13.75 5.87 1.36
C TRP A 120 14.55 6.72 2.31
N GLY A 121 13.92 7.73 2.89
CA GLY A 121 14.45 8.53 3.99
C GLY A 121 14.97 9.91 3.62
N THR A 122 14.84 10.84 4.55
CA THR A 122 15.23 12.25 4.39
C THR A 122 16.73 12.45 4.13
N GLN A 123 17.58 11.44 4.37
CA GLN A 123 19.02 11.47 4.13
C GLN A 123 19.37 11.59 2.64
N TRP A 124 18.48 11.25 1.73
CA TRP A 124 18.62 11.54 0.30
C TRP A 124 18.68 13.05 0.02
N GLY A 125 18.19 13.88 0.95
CA GLY A 125 18.28 15.33 0.90
C GLY A 125 17.22 15.96 0.01
N THR A 126 17.58 17.03 -0.69
CA THR A 126 16.64 17.76 -1.54
C THR A 126 16.56 17.09 -2.90
N GLU A 127 15.32 16.79 -3.33
CA GLU A 127 15.03 16.27 -4.65
C GLU A 127 15.12 17.38 -5.71
N GLY A 128 15.68 17.04 -6.85
CA GLY A 128 15.72 17.82 -8.07
C GLY A 128 15.48 16.93 -9.28
N THR A 129 15.60 17.52 -10.47
CA THR A 129 15.45 16.79 -11.74
C THR A 129 16.56 17.20 -12.69
N ASN A 130 17.23 16.23 -13.32
CA ASN A 130 18.24 16.52 -14.34
C ASN A 130 17.60 16.80 -15.73
N SER A 131 18.43 17.16 -16.70
CA SER A 131 18.00 17.47 -18.08
C SER A 131 17.34 16.28 -18.82
N SER A 132 17.54 15.06 -18.36
CA SER A 132 16.91 13.84 -18.90
C SER A 132 15.60 13.48 -18.20
N GLY A 133 15.15 14.29 -17.23
CA GLY A 133 13.92 14.06 -16.49
C GLY A 133 14.05 13.07 -15.32
N TYR A 134 15.27 12.66 -14.95
CA TYR A 134 15.50 11.77 -13.82
C TYR A 134 15.63 12.54 -12.51
N ALA A 135 15.06 11.99 -11.44
CA ALA A 135 15.21 12.51 -10.10
C ALA A 135 16.68 12.49 -9.65
N THR A 136 17.11 13.56 -9.00
CA THR A 136 18.44 13.75 -8.41
C THR A 136 18.29 14.14 -6.95
N PHE A 137 19.29 13.87 -6.13
CA PHE A 137 19.24 14.15 -4.70
C PHE A 137 20.53 14.77 -4.20
N THR A 138 20.44 15.77 -3.33
CA THR A 138 21.63 16.42 -2.77
C THR A 138 22.43 15.52 -1.83
N GLY A 139 21.82 14.48 -1.28
CA GLY A 139 22.44 13.45 -0.45
C GLY A 139 22.94 12.22 -1.23
N ASP A 140 23.02 12.30 -2.56
CA ASP A 140 23.53 11.25 -3.46
C ASP A 140 24.93 11.61 -3.97
N PRO A 141 26.01 11.29 -3.22
CA PRO A 141 27.36 11.76 -3.54
C PRO A 141 27.95 11.18 -4.83
N SER A 142 27.45 10.01 -5.26
CA SER A 142 27.90 9.36 -6.49
C SER A 142 27.02 9.66 -7.69
N ASN A 143 25.93 10.44 -7.52
CA ASN A 143 24.91 10.67 -8.54
C ASN A 143 24.33 9.34 -9.08
N ALA A 144 24.08 8.39 -8.19
CA ALA A 144 23.61 7.05 -8.50
C ALA A 144 22.12 7.03 -8.88
N ALA A 145 21.30 7.91 -8.31
CA ALA A 145 19.85 7.91 -8.54
C ALA A 145 19.47 8.08 -10.02
N PRO A 146 20.01 9.03 -10.80
CA PRO A 146 19.74 9.09 -12.24
C PRO A 146 20.25 7.87 -13.02
N TYR A 147 21.40 7.30 -12.60
CA TYR A 147 21.97 6.10 -13.23
C TYR A 147 21.03 4.90 -13.08
N ILE A 148 20.52 4.67 -11.86
CA ILE A 148 19.59 3.57 -11.56
C ILE A 148 18.29 3.72 -12.37
N GLN A 149 17.72 4.94 -12.40
CA GLN A 149 16.52 5.22 -13.17
C GLN A 149 16.71 4.98 -14.67
N ALA A 150 17.84 5.44 -15.23
CA ALA A 150 18.16 5.26 -16.64
C ALA A 150 18.33 3.79 -16.99
N TRP A 151 19.05 3.04 -16.15
CA TRP A 151 19.27 1.61 -16.34
C TRP A 151 17.94 0.83 -16.33
N ILE A 152 17.12 0.97 -15.30
CA ILE A 152 15.84 0.23 -15.19
C ILE A 152 14.85 0.63 -16.31
N LYS A 153 14.82 1.92 -16.66
CA LYS A 153 14.01 2.40 -17.79
C LYS A 153 14.48 1.82 -19.12
N GLY A 154 15.75 1.46 -19.22
CA GLY A 154 16.34 0.88 -20.40
C GLY A 154 16.07 -0.59 -20.63
N LEU A 155 15.76 -1.35 -19.58
CA LEU A 155 15.56 -2.81 -19.66
C LEU A 155 14.51 -3.18 -20.73
N GLY A 156 14.86 -4.11 -21.61
CA GLY A 156 14.01 -4.57 -22.71
C GLY A 156 13.91 -3.60 -23.90
N THR A 157 14.73 -2.54 -23.93
CA THR A 157 14.72 -1.57 -25.03
C THR A 157 15.93 -1.74 -25.96
N ASN A 158 15.85 -1.15 -27.15
CA ASN A 158 16.95 -1.18 -28.15
C ASN A 158 17.30 -2.61 -28.62
N GLY A 159 16.38 -3.59 -28.46
CA GLY A 159 16.63 -4.97 -28.86
C GLY A 159 17.69 -5.71 -28.06
N GLU A 160 17.96 -5.27 -26.82
CA GLU A 160 18.90 -5.97 -25.95
C GLU A 160 18.41 -7.38 -25.65
N LEU A 161 19.33 -8.30 -25.41
CA LEU A 161 19.02 -9.71 -25.20
C LEU A 161 19.42 -10.19 -23.80
N TRP A 162 19.89 -9.31 -22.92
CA TRP A 162 20.16 -9.65 -21.52
C TRP A 162 18.87 -10.04 -20.80
N SER A 163 17.81 -9.23 -20.95
CA SER A 163 16.49 -9.56 -20.42
C SER A 163 15.88 -10.83 -21.04
N GLY A 164 16.36 -11.23 -22.21
CA GLY A 164 15.95 -12.47 -22.88
C GLY A 164 16.33 -13.73 -22.09
N VAL A 165 17.41 -13.69 -21.29
CA VAL A 165 17.83 -14.85 -20.49
C VAL A 165 16.74 -15.28 -19.50
N MET A 166 16.04 -14.35 -18.86
CA MET A 166 14.98 -14.66 -17.91
C MET A 166 13.72 -15.22 -18.57
N THR A 167 13.49 -14.91 -19.85
CA THR A 167 12.24 -15.31 -20.55
C THR A 167 12.10 -16.82 -20.76
N GLN A 168 13.15 -17.61 -20.58
CA GLN A 168 13.07 -19.07 -20.63
C GLN A 168 12.37 -19.70 -19.42
N TYR A 169 12.20 -18.97 -18.32
CA TYR A 169 11.59 -19.43 -17.09
C TYR A 169 10.08 -19.11 -17.04
N CYS A 170 9.32 -19.98 -16.39
CA CYS A 170 7.86 -19.91 -16.39
C CYS A 170 7.25 -20.41 -15.07
N ASP A 171 5.95 -20.17 -14.89
CA ASP A 171 5.17 -20.73 -13.79
C ASP A 171 3.78 -21.21 -14.25
N GLY A 172 2.89 -21.42 -13.30
CA GLY A 172 1.51 -21.82 -13.53
C GLY A 172 1.26 -23.31 -13.36
N SER A 173 -0.01 -23.68 -13.37
CA SER A 173 -0.46 -25.06 -13.04
C SER A 173 0.04 -26.15 -14.00
N GLN A 174 0.63 -25.77 -15.14
CA GLN A 174 1.18 -26.69 -16.11
C GLN A 174 2.65 -27.00 -15.86
N VAL A 175 3.34 -26.23 -15.02
CA VAL A 175 4.74 -26.41 -14.69
C VAL A 175 4.85 -27.30 -13.46
N ALA A 176 5.39 -28.50 -13.63
CA ALA A 176 5.55 -29.43 -12.52
C ALA A 176 6.67 -28.98 -11.58
N VAL A 177 6.52 -29.22 -10.29
CA VAL A 177 7.62 -29.06 -9.32
C VAL A 177 8.80 -29.92 -9.74
N GLY A 178 10.00 -29.34 -9.75
CA GLY A 178 11.20 -30.00 -10.24
C GLY A 178 11.40 -29.98 -11.77
N ALA A 179 10.51 -29.29 -12.50
CA ALA A 179 10.71 -29.08 -13.94
C ALA A 179 11.99 -28.26 -14.19
N THR A 180 12.79 -28.64 -15.19
CA THR A 180 14.02 -27.95 -15.60
C THR A 180 13.85 -27.22 -16.94
N SER A 181 12.67 -27.30 -17.53
CA SER A 181 12.27 -26.56 -18.74
C SER A 181 10.77 -26.28 -18.70
N CYS A 182 10.35 -25.28 -19.44
CA CYS A 182 8.96 -24.85 -19.51
C CYS A 182 8.16 -25.69 -20.52
N PRO A 183 6.97 -26.21 -20.14
CA PRO A 183 6.08 -26.85 -21.09
C PRO A 183 5.49 -25.81 -22.03
N SER A 184 5.13 -26.26 -23.26
CA SER A 184 4.46 -25.40 -24.25
C SER A 184 3.16 -24.80 -23.67
N GLY A 185 3.01 -23.50 -23.79
CA GLY A 185 1.85 -22.76 -23.28
C GLY A 185 1.91 -22.36 -21.81
N ALA A 186 3.00 -22.64 -21.11
CA ALA A 186 3.20 -22.08 -19.77
C ALA A 186 3.43 -20.57 -19.84
N PRO A 187 2.94 -19.81 -18.85
CA PRO A 187 3.22 -18.37 -18.76
C PRO A 187 4.72 -18.16 -18.43
N HIS A 188 5.45 -17.57 -19.35
CA HIS A 188 6.87 -17.25 -19.18
C HIS A 188 7.09 -15.89 -18.53
N VAL A 189 8.29 -15.67 -18.00
CA VAL A 189 8.76 -14.33 -17.64
C VAL A 189 8.63 -13.43 -18.88
N GLY A 190 7.95 -12.31 -18.71
CA GLY A 190 7.72 -11.38 -19.80
C GLY A 190 8.99 -10.59 -20.17
N TYR A 191 9.24 -10.39 -21.45
CA TYR A 191 10.29 -9.49 -21.90
C TYR A 191 9.85 -8.04 -21.63
N PRO A 192 10.63 -7.24 -20.86
CA PRO A 192 10.24 -5.88 -20.52
C PRO A 192 10.30 -4.96 -21.74
N ASN A 193 9.57 -3.86 -21.68
CA ASN A 193 9.66 -2.77 -22.65
C ASN A 193 9.82 -1.45 -21.86
N GLY A 194 10.92 -1.38 -21.10
CA GLY A 194 11.14 -0.36 -20.11
C GLY A 194 10.50 -0.77 -18.76
N ALA A 195 11.29 -1.35 -17.85
CA ALA A 195 10.74 -1.89 -16.59
C ALA A 195 10.36 -0.83 -15.56
N LEU A 196 10.85 0.42 -15.65
CA LEU A 196 10.61 1.48 -14.68
C LEU A 196 9.14 1.93 -14.70
N ALA A 197 8.39 1.55 -13.67
CA ALA A 197 6.97 1.87 -13.55
C ALA A 197 6.67 3.09 -12.68
N GLY A 198 7.58 3.44 -11.76
CA GLY A 198 7.41 4.61 -10.91
C GLY A 198 8.62 4.89 -10.03
N ILE A 199 8.66 6.12 -9.52
CA ILE A 199 9.70 6.60 -8.61
C ILE A 199 9.00 7.30 -7.46
N TRP A 200 9.43 7.03 -6.24
CA TRP A 200 8.95 7.71 -5.06
C TRP A 200 10.10 8.08 -4.14
N TYR A 201 10.14 9.33 -3.75
CA TYR A 201 10.97 9.78 -2.65
C TYR A 201 10.13 9.78 -1.38
N ASP A 202 10.33 8.79 -0.52
CA ASP A 202 9.73 8.82 0.81
C ASP A 202 10.61 9.63 1.75
N ASN A 203 10.29 10.89 1.87
CA ASN A 203 10.93 11.84 2.78
C ASN A 203 10.10 12.13 4.02
N SER A 204 9.14 11.27 4.35
CA SER A 204 8.27 11.44 5.52
C SER A 204 9.04 11.32 6.85
N ALA A 205 10.14 10.57 6.86
CA ALA A 205 11.04 10.40 7.98
C ALA A 205 12.45 10.05 7.50
N ALA A 206 13.43 10.08 8.39
CA ALA A 206 14.74 9.50 8.11
C ALA A 206 14.65 7.98 8.02
N ALA A 207 15.32 7.38 7.02
CA ALA A 207 15.46 5.92 7.00
C ALA A 207 16.23 5.46 8.25
N PRO A 208 15.86 4.33 8.86
CA PRO A 208 16.61 3.77 9.98
C PRO A 208 18.07 3.53 9.58
N SER A 209 19.02 3.86 10.47
CA SER A 209 20.44 3.63 10.20
C SER A 209 20.78 2.15 10.06
N GLN A 210 19.97 1.27 10.65
CA GLN A 210 20.04 -0.19 10.57
C GLN A 210 18.62 -0.74 10.44
N ALA A 211 18.01 -0.58 9.25
CA ALA A 211 16.68 -1.11 9.00
C ALA A 211 16.70 -2.64 9.08
N SER A 212 15.70 -3.24 9.72
CA SER A 212 15.50 -4.69 9.71
C SER A 212 14.81 -5.15 8.43
N GLY A 213 14.84 -6.45 8.13
CA GLY A 213 14.11 -7.04 7.00
C GLY A 213 12.61 -6.68 7.02
N ASN A 214 11.97 -6.77 8.19
CA ASN A 214 10.57 -6.35 8.35
C ASN A 214 10.34 -4.87 8.01
N GLN A 215 11.25 -3.98 8.40
CA GLN A 215 11.11 -2.55 8.10
C GLN A 215 11.26 -2.25 6.61
N LEU A 216 12.16 -2.97 5.91
CA LEU A 216 12.30 -2.89 4.45
C LEU A 216 11.03 -3.40 3.76
N ALA A 217 10.49 -4.53 4.21
CA ALA A 217 9.25 -5.08 3.69
C ALA A 217 8.03 -4.16 3.97
N ALA A 218 7.98 -3.56 5.15
CA ALA A 218 6.93 -2.58 5.49
C ALA A 218 6.99 -1.33 4.60
N GLU A 219 8.20 -0.87 4.25
CA GLU A 219 8.36 0.24 3.30
C GLU A 219 7.91 -0.15 1.89
N ALA A 220 8.18 -1.38 1.44
CA ALA A 220 7.67 -1.88 0.16
C ALA A 220 6.12 -1.94 0.14
N VAL A 221 5.50 -2.38 1.23
CA VAL A 221 4.02 -2.36 1.38
C VAL A 221 3.48 -0.93 1.33
N LYS A 222 4.14 0.01 2.00
CA LYS A 222 3.79 1.43 1.97
C LYS A 222 3.91 2.01 0.56
N ALA A 223 4.97 1.64 -0.17
CA ALA A 223 5.18 2.04 -1.56
C ALA A 223 4.10 1.48 -2.49
N ALA A 224 3.67 0.23 -2.31
CA ALA A 224 2.55 -0.34 -3.06
C ALA A 224 1.27 0.50 -2.90
N GLY A 225 0.97 0.92 -1.66
CA GLY A 225 -0.12 1.86 -1.39
C GLY A 225 0.07 3.22 -2.06
N HIS A 226 1.29 3.79 -2.01
CA HIS A 226 1.61 5.07 -2.65
C HIS A 226 1.38 5.05 -4.16
N PHE A 227 1.79 3.99 -4.83
CA PHE A 227 1.61 3.84 -6.29
C PHE A 227 0.21 3.37 -6.69
N GLY A 228 -0.69 3.16 -5.74
CA GLY A 228 -2.05 2.69 -6.02
C GLY A 228 -2.14 1.19 -6.37
N ASN A 229 -1.08 0.42 -6.14
CA ASN A 229 -1.07 -1.03 -6.31
C ASN A 229 -1.70 -1.73 -5.10
N THR A 230 -3.00 -1.56 -4.93
CA THR A 230 -3.74 -1.94 -3.71
C THR A 230 -4.43 -3.30 -3.79
N THR A 231 -4.01 -4.16 -4.71
CA THR A 231 -4.54 -5.53 -4.86
C THR A 231 -3.41 -6.50 -5.17
N GLN A 232 -3.59 -7.79 -4.86
CA GLN A 232 -2.64 -8.82 -5.24
C GLN A 232 -2.39 -8.85 -6.76
N ALA A 233 -3.43 -8.69 -7.57
CA ALA A 233 -3.29 -8.64 -9.02
C ALA A 233 -2.45 -7.45 -9.51
N SER A 234 -2.54 -6.29 -8.85
CA SER A 234 -1.72 -5.12 -9.19
C SER A 234 -0.25 -5.28 -8.77
N ASN A 235 0.06 -6.19 -7.84
CA ASN A 235 1.42 -6.48 -7.38
C ASN A 235 2.04 -7.72 -8.06
N ARG A 236 1.23 -8.49 -8.82
CA ARG A 236 1.64 -9.78 -9.41
C ARG A 236 2.90 -9.71 -10.28
N TYR A 237 3.18 -8.55 -10.89
CA TYR A 237 4.34 -8.32 -11.76
C TYR A 237 5.17 -7.13 -11.31
N ALA A 238 5.06 -6.75 -10.05
CA ALA A 238 5.70 -5.58 -9.48
C ALA A 238 6.84 -5.97 -8.55
N GLN A 239 7.97 -5.27 -8.65
CA GLN A 239 9.09 -5.31 -7.73
C GLN A 239 9.30 -3.92 -7.13
N TYR A 240 9.45 -3.85 -5.81
CA TYR A 240 9.73 -2.61 -5.09
C TYR A 240 11.18 -2.60 -4.63
N VAL A 241 12.00 -1.76 -5.26
CA VAL A 241 13.42 -1.61 -4.92
C VAL A 241 13.54 -0.54 -3.85
N ILE A 242 13.86 -0.95 -2.63
CA ILE A 242 14.05 -0.05 -1.48
C ILE A 242 15.50 0.44 -1.48
N LEU A 243 15.68 1.66 -1.93
CA LEU A 243 16.98 2.32 -2.04
C LEU A 243 17.30 3.05 -0.73
N SER A 244 18.23 2.51 0.03
CA SER A 244 18.70 3.10 1.28
C SER A 244 19.81 4.14 1.01
N PRO A 245 19.84 5.28 1.73
CA PRO A 245 20.83 6.33 1.49
C PRO A 245 22.22 5.94 1.97
N THR A 246 23.26 6.62 1.44
CA THR A 246 24.64 6.45 1.86
C THR A 246 24.80 6.59 3.38
N GLY A 247 25.71 5.80 3.95
CA GLY A 247 26.00 5.80 5.39
C GLY A 247 24.97 5.09 6.26
N THR A 248 23.97 4.44 5.66
CA THR A 248 23.05 3.53 6.37
C THR A 248 23.48 2.07 6.19
N HIS A 249 23.05 1.21 7.10
CA HIS A 249 23.41 -0.20 7.16
C HIS A 249 22.16 -1.10 7.17
N PRO A 250 21.28 -1.03 6.14
CA PRO A 250 20.06 -1.82 6.15
C PRO A 250 20.39 -3.31 6.24
N ASP A 251 19.76 -4.00 7.17
CA ASP A 251 19.95 -5.40 7.47
C ASP A 251 21.42 -5.82 7.70
N GLY A 252 22.22 -4.90 8.23
CA GLY A 252 23.66 -5.13 8.50
C GLY A 252 24.59 -4.91 7.30
N PHE A 253 24.13 -4.34 6.18
CA PHE A 253 24.98 -3.91 5.08
C PHE A 253 26.17 -3.07 5.58
N ASN A 254 27.35 -3.28 5.00
CA ASN A 254 28.60 -2.57 5.35
C ASN A 254 28.92 -2.64 6.85
N THR A 255 28.67 -3.78 7.48
CA THR A 255 29.10 -4.12 8.84
C THR A 255 29.99 -5.36 8.80
N PRO A 256 30.76 -5.66 9.85
CA PRO A 256 31.60 -6.86 9.88
C PRO A 256 30.87 -8.20 9.68
N SER A 257 29.56 -8.24 9.93
CA SER A 257 28.69 -9.40 9.73
C SER A 257 27.83 -9.32 8.48
N GLY A 258 27.90 -8.24 7.72
CA GLY A 258 27.09 -8.03 6.51
C GLY A 258 27.58 -8.93 5.37
N GLY A 259 28.69 -8.54 4.77
CA GLY A 259 29.35 -9.33 3.70
C GLY A 259 28.55 -9.45 2.40
N PHE A 260 27.52 -8.63 2.19
CA PHE A 260 26.63 -8.63 1.03
C PHE A 260 26.48 -7.24 0.40
N CYS A 261 25.94 -7.20 -0.83
CA CYS A 261 25.67 -5.97 -1.58
C CYS A 261 24.17 -5.68 -1.72
N ALA A 262 23.34 -6.69 -1.90
CA ALA A 262 21.88 -6.62 -1.93
C ALA A 262 21.27 -8.01 -1.64
N TRP A 263 19.96 -8.08 -1.54
CA TRP A 263 19.15 -9.29 -1.49
C TRP A 263 17.68 -8.95 -1.80
N HIS A 264 16.90 -9.95 -2.23
CA HIS A 264 15.48 -9.79 -2.47
C HIS A 264 14.64 -10.76 -1.62
N ASP A 265 13.34 -10.46 -1.49
CA ASP A 265 12.37 -11.28 -0.77
C ASP A 265 10.95 -10.77 -1.05
N TYR A 266 9.97 -11.28 -0.33
CA TYR A 266 8.62 -10.75 -0.30
C TYR A 266 8.17 -10.45 1.13
N ASN A 267 7.15 -9.59 1.27
CA ASN A 267 6.68 -9.13 2.59
C ASN A 267 6.12 -10.23 3.50
N GLY A 268 5.70 -11.37 2.93
CA GLY A 268 5.08 -12.49 3.67
C GLY A 268 6.07 -13.44 4.33
N ASP A 269 7.36 -13.34 4.04
CA ASP A 269 8.36 -14.22 4.67
C ASP A 269 8.43 -13.98 6.18
N THR A 270 8.11 -15.03 6.94
CA THR A 270 8.11 -15.03 8.41
C THR A 270 9.51 -15.06 9.01
N THR A 271 10.54 -15.34 8.20
CA THR A 271 11.94 -15.44 8.62
C THR A 271 12.66 -14.09 8.59
N LEU A 272 12.08 -13.06 7.95
CA LEU A 272 12.60 -11.68 7.98
C LEU A 272 12.96 -11.24 9.39
N THR A 273 14.08 -10.53 9.55
CA THR A 273 14.41 -9.91 10.84
C THR A 273 13.27 -8.99 11.29
N GLY A 274 12.61 -9.35 12.39
CA GLY A 274 11.40 -8.70 12.86
C GLY A 274 10.09 -9.35 12.39
N GLY A 275 10.15 -10.45 11.63
CA GLY A 275 9.00 -11.20 11.10
C GLY A 275 8.41 -10.60 9.82
N ALA A 276 7.41 -11.25 9.27
CA ALA A 276 6.68 -10.79 8.08
C ALA A 276 6.07 -9.39 8.25
N ALA A 277 6.00 -8.63 7.18
CA ALA A 277 5.30 -7.34 7.15
C ALA A 277 3.86 -7.54 6.63
N PRO A 278 2.83 -7.31 7.44
CA PRO A 278 1.45 -7.47 7.00
C PRO A 278 1.11 -6.54 5.83
N SER A 279 0.43 -7.05 4.82
CA SER A 279 -0.02 -6.27 3.67
C SER A 279 -1.51 -6.49 3.41
N PRO A 280 -2.31 -5.42 3.25
CA PRO A 280 -3.68 -5.54 2.77
C PRO A 280 -3.76 -5.69 1.24
N TYR A 281 -2.61 -5.68 0.55
CA TYR A 281 -2.50 -5.63 -0.91
C TYR A 281 -2.01 -6.94 -1.54
N GLY A 282 -1.89 -8.00 -0.73
CA GLY A 282 -1.30 -9.29 -1.11
C GLY A 282 0.21 -9.30 -1.00
N ASP A 283 0.84 -10.20 -1.73
CA ASP A 283 2.29 -10.38 -1.72
C ASP A 283 2.99 -9.23 -2.46
N ILE A 284 4.04 -8.73 -1.86
CA ILE A 284 4.84 -7.60 -2.34
C ILE A 284 6.29 -8.04 -2.45
N ALA A 285 6.76 -8.26 -3.67
CA ALA A 285 8.17 -8.56 -3.92
C ALA A 285 9.01 -7.29 -3.69
N LEU A 286 10.09 -7.43 -2.94
CA LEU A 286 10.99 -6.33 -2.59
C LEU A 286 12.44 -6.68 -2.81
N THR A 287 13.24 -5.64 -3.07
CA THR A 287 14.69 -5.72 -3.07
C THR A 287 15.25 -4.74 -2.04
N ASN A 288 16.05 -5.23 -1.11
CA ASN A 288 16.92 -4.40 -0.29
C ASN A 288 18.12 -3.98 -1.14
N MET A 289 18.14 -2.71 -1.55
CA MET A 289 19.21 -2.12 -2.35
C MET A 289 19.93 -1.04 -1.53
N PRO A 290 20.95 -1.40 -0.74
CA PRO A 290 21.78 -0.43 -0.03
C PRO A 290 22.52 0.51 -0.99
N TYR A 291 23.13 1.56 -0.47
CA TYR A 291 23.99 2.41 -1.27
C TYR A 291 25.34 1.70 -1.53
N VAL A 292 25.35 0.83 -2.55
CA VAL A 292 26.47 -0.10 -2.82
C VAL A 292 27.81 0.60 -3.05
N ALA A 293 27.80 1.89 -3.44
CA ALA A 293 29.01 2.69 -3.55
C ALA A 293 29.77 2.87 -2.22
N ASP A 294 29.10 2.68 -1.06
CA ASP A 294 29.74 2.73 0.25
C ASP A 294 30.72 1.57 0.47
N LEU A 295 30.57 0.45 -0.27
CA LEU A 295 31.52 -0.67 -0.32
C LEU A 295 32.42 -0.64 -1.57
N GLY A 296 32.17 0.27 -2.50
CA GLY A 296 33.00 0.50 -3.67
C GLY A 296 33.28 -0.76 -4.49
N ALA A 297 34.56 -1.13 -4.66
CA ALA A 297 34.97 -2.29 -5.48
C ALA A 297 34.47 -3.62 -4.93
N SER A 298 34.20 -3.76 -3.63
CA SER A 298 33.64 -4.96 -3.01
C SER A 298 32.23 -5.28 -3.51
N CYS A 299 31.48 -4.23 -3.91
CA CYS A 299 30.16 -4.34 -4.54
C CYS A 299 30.16 -3.85 -5.99
N GLY A 300 31.25 -4.04 -6.72
CA GLY A 300 31.30 -3.95 -8.18
C GLY A 300 31.63 -2.57 -8.76
N ALA A 301 32.02 -1.57 -7.98
CA ALA A 301 32.53 -0.32 -8.56
C ALA A 301 33.75 -0.58 -9.45
N ASN A 302 33.74 -0.02 -10.68
CA ASN A 302 34.76 -0.23 -11.72
C ASN A 302 34.95 -1.71 -12.11
N PHE A 303 33.90 -2.53 -12.03
CA PHE A 303 34.02 -3.94 -12.39
C PHE A 303 34.14 -4.15 -13.91
N VAL A 304 33.41 -3.35 -14.69
CA VAL A 304 33.40 -3.37 -16.15
C VAL A 304 33.85 -2.02 -16.74
N SER A 305 33.30 -0.90 -16.28
CA SER A 305 33.48 0.40 -16.96
C SER A 305 33.66 1.61 -16.05
N ASN A 306 32.90 1.75 -14.96
CA ASN A 306 32.90 2.97 -14.14
C ASN A 306 32.49 2.70 -12.67
N SER A 307 32.57 3.72 -11.83
CA SER A 307 32.31 3.63 -10.40
C SER A 307 30.83 3.30 -10.04
N LEU A 308 29.89 3.41 -10.98
CA LEU A 308 28.48 3.11 -10.80
C LEU A 308 28.11 1.69 -11.24
N ASP A 309 29.06 0.93 -11.84
CA ASP A 309 28.80 -0.43 -12.30
C ASP A 309 28.12 -1.31 -11.25
N GLY A 310 28.49 -1.14 -9.97
CA GLY A 310 27.92 -1.89 -8.87
C GLY A 310 26.40 -1.77 -8.78
N PHE A 311 25.82 -0.61 -9.09
CA PHE A 311 24.36 -0.43 -9.04
C PHE A 311 23.61 -1.23 -10.10
N SER A 312 24.13 -1.34 -11.32
CA SER A 312 23.51 -2.09 -12.38
C SER A 312 23.87 -3.60 -12.36
N ILE A 313 25.07 -3.96 -11.87
CA ILE A 313 25.46 -5.36 -11.68
C ILE A 313 24.64 -5.98 -10.55
N VAL A 314 24.69 -5.37 -9.36
CA VAL A 314 23.98 -5.86 -8.16
C VAL A 314 22.48 -5.75 -8.32
N GLY A 315 21.98 -4.59 -8.76
CA GLY A 315 20.55 -4.41 -9.00
C GLY A 315 20.01 -5.28 -10.15
N GLY A 316 20.85 -5.58 -11.16
CA GLY A 316 20.51 -6.48 -12.26
C GLY A 316 20.42 -7.94 -11.82
N HIS A 317 21.28 -8.35 -10.92
CA HIS A 317 21.23 -9.64 -10.25
C HIS A 317 19.88 -9.81 -9.54
N GLU A 318 19.56 -8.92 -8.59
CA GLU A 318 18.30 -8.95 -7.83
C GLU A 318 17.04 -8.83 -8.71
N TYR A 319 17.14 -8.04 -9.78
CA TYR A 319 16.05 -7.93 -10.75
C TYR A 319 15.83 -9.28 -11.46
N ALA A 320 16.89 -9.92 -11.94
CA ALA A 320 16.79 -11.19 -12.65
C ALA A 320 16.20 -12.28 -11.76
N GLU A 321 16.61 -12.35 -10.51
CA GLU A 321 16.16 -13.33 -9.55
C GLU A 321 14.72 -13.07 -9.13
N THR A 322 14.32 -11.84 -8.82
CA THR A 322 12.91 -11.52 -8.59
C THR A 322 12.02 -11.91 -9.77
N LEU A 323 12.53 -11.86 -11.00
CA LEU A 323 11.74 -12.30 -12.17
C LEU A 323 11.57 -13.81 -12.20
N THR A 324 12.58 -14.58 -11.78
CA THR A 324 12.60 -16.05 -11.87
C THR A 324 12.21 -16.74 -10.56
N ASP A 325 12.17 -15.99 -9.44
CA ASP A 325 11.69 -16.40 -8.12
C ASP A 325 11.04 -15.23 -7.38
N GLN A 326 9.84 -14.81 -7.81
CA GLN A 326 9.18 -13.59 -7.33
C GLN A 326 8.81 -13.65 -5.84
N ASN A 327 8.32 -14.80 -5.38
CA ASN A 327 8.14 -15.13 -3.97
C ASN A 327 9.16 -16.25 -3.66
N PRO A 328 10.30 -15.90 -3.05
CA PRO A 328 11.42 -16.83 -2.93
C PRO A 328 11.09 -18.17 -2.30
N ALA A 329 11.86 -19.17 -2.73
CA ALA A 329 11.66 -20.61 -2.56
C ALA A 329 10.49 -21.20 -3.38
N GLY A 330 9.84 -20.43 -4.25
CA GLY A 330 8.75 -20.89 -5.11
C GLY A 330 9.08 -20.92 -6.61
N GLY A 331 10.06 -20.15 -7.04
CA GLY A 331 10.45 -20.05 -8.45
C GLY A 331 11.52 -21.04 -8.88
N TRP A 332 12.51 -20.58 -9.64
CA TRP A 332 13.54 -21.42 -10.25
C TRP A 332 14.84 -21.33 -9.45
N VAL A 333 15.13 -22.41 -8.71
CA VAL A 333 16.30 -22.55 -7.87
C VAL A 333 17.05 -23.84 -8.18
N ASN A 334 18.32 -23.91 -7.85
CA ASN A 334 19.14 -25.10 -8.01
C ASN A 334 18.79 -26.12 -6.92
N ASN A 335 18.24 -27.27 -7.33
CA ASN A 335 17.89 -28.40 -6.46
C ASN A 335 18.66 -29.67 -6.82
N THR A 336 19.81 -29.53 -7.48
CA THR A 336 20.58 -30.69 -7.99
C THR A 336 21.30 -31.51 -6.90
N GLY A 337 21.38 -31.00 -5.68
CA GLY A 337 22.21 -31.58 -4.62
C GLY A 337 23.71 -31.31 -4.79
N SER A 338 24.11 -30.47 -5.76
CA SER A 338 25.46 -29.99 -5.98
C SER A 338 25.91 -28.94 -4.97
N SER A 339 27.10 -28.41 -5.12
CA SER A 339 27.59 -27.26 -4.36
C SER A 339 26.83 -25.98 -4.66
N PHE A 340 26.03 -25.95 -5.71
CA PHE A 340 25.17 -24.83 -6.13
C PHE A 340 23.73 -24.93 -5.61
N THR A 341 23.40 -26.01 -4.89
CA THR A 341 22.04 -26.24 -4.40
C THR A 341 21.51 -25.04 -3.63
N GLY A 342 20.37 -24.52 -4.10
CA GLY A 342 19.62 -23.41 -3.60
C GLY A 342 20.09 -22.06 -4.13
N GLN A 343 21.04 -22.01 -5.04
CA GLN A 343 21.36 -20.79 -5.78
C GLN A 343 20.30 -20.50 -6.83
N GLU A 344 20.11 -19.22 -7.10
CA GLU A 344 19.22 -18.68 -8.10
C GLU A 344 19.98 -18.34 -9.40
N ASN A 345 19.31 -17.78 -10.39
CA ASN A 345 19.91 -17.59 -11.71
C ASN A 345 21.04 -16.53 -11.74
N GLY A 346 21.03 -15.55 -10.85
CA GLY A 346 22.07 -14.55 -10.69
C GLY A 346 23.25 -15.08 -9.87
N ASP A 347 22.95 -15.80 -8.78
CA ASP A 347 23.93 -16.40 -7.87
C ASP A 347 24.95 -17.27 -8.58
N GLU A 348 24.45 -18.14 -9.47
CA GLU A 348 25.26 -19.09 -10.26
C GLU A 348 26.33 -18.37 -11.12
N CYS A 349 26.09 -17.09 -11.42
CA CYS A 349 26.89 -16.28 -12.34
C CYS A 349 27.56 -15.08 -11.65
N ALA A 350 27.56 -15.04 -10.32
CA ALA A 350 28.07 -13.90 -9.57
C ALA A 350 29.57 -13.66 -9.80
N TRP A 351 29.93 -12.40 -10.03
CA TRP A 351 31.30 -11.88 -10.09
C TRP A 351 32.23 -12.55 -11.14
N ILE A 352 31.70 -13.06 -12.25
CA ILE A 352 32.54 -13.54 -13.36
C ILE A 352 33.10 -12.32 -14.09
N SER A 353 34.42 -12.13 -14.03
CA SER A 353 35.10 -10.97 -14.59
C SER A 353 35.75 -11.21 -15.97
N SER A 354 35.86 -12.47 -16.42
CA SER A 354 36.47 -12.82 -17.71
C SER A 354 36.02 -14.18 -18.21
N GLY A 355 36.05 -14.38 -19.50
CA GLY A 355 35.65 -15.63 -20.14
C GLY A 355 34.15 -15.76 -20.37
N GLN A 356 33.67 -17.02 -20.46
CA GLN A 356 32.23 -17.27 -20.62
C GLN A 356 31.48 -16.78 -19.38
N GLY A 357 30.38 -16.05 -19.61
CA GLY A 357 29.56 -15.51 -18.57
C GLY A 357 30.13 -14.27 -17.88
N ALA A 358 31.20 -13.66 -18.42
CA ALA A 358 31.72 -12.43 -17.83
C ALA A 358 30.69 -11.29 -17.89
N ALA A 359 30.67 -10.48 -16.86
CA ALA A 359 29.90 -9.24 -16.86
C ALA A 359 30.36 -8.34 -18.02
N ALA A 360 29.42 -7.66 -18.66
CA ALA A 360 29.70 -6.87 -19.84
C ALA A 360 28.77 -5.62 -19.91
N LEU A 361 29.15 -4.68 -20.77
CA LEU A 361 28.27 -3.57 -21.11
C LEU A 361 27.13 -4.04 -22.00
N VAL A 362 25.91 -3.81 -21.57
CA VAL A 362 24.69 -4.00 -22.35
C VAL A 362 24.15 -2.61 -22.73
N THR A 363 23.77 -2.44 -24.01
CA THR A 363 23.29 -1.15 -24.53
C THR A 363 21.77 -1.14 -24.64
N PHE A 364 21.18 -0.26 -23.87
CA PHE A 364 19.75 0.05 -23.88
C PHE A 364 19.46 1.36 -24.61
N SER A 365 18.20 1.73 -24.80
CA SER A 365 17.83 3.04 -25.37
C SER A 365 18.25 4.24 -24.51
N THR A 366 18.50 4.01 -23.22
CA THR A 366 18.86 5.04 -22.22
C THR A 366 20.34 5.14 -21.94
N GLY A 367 21.16 4.27 -22.50
CA GLY A 367 22.62 4.21 -22.31
C GLY A 367 23.17 2.80 -22.26
N SER A 368 24.47 2.67 -22.00
CA SER A 368 25.14 1.38 -21.79
C SER A 368 25.49 1.21 -20.32
N PHE A 369 25.14 0.06 -19.77
CA PHE A 369 25.29 -0.27 -18.35
C PHE A 369 26.00 -1.60 -18.19
N ALA A 370 26.82 -1.70 -17.14
CA ALA A 370 27.47 -2.95 -16.78
C ALA A 370 26.42 -3.94 -16.22
N MET A 371 26.29 -5.09 -16.84
CA MET A 371 25.35 -6.13 -16.43
C MET A 371 26.12 -7.42 -16.12
N GLN A 372 25.70 -8.10 -15.05
CA GLN A 372 26.11 -9.47 -14.77
C GLN A 372 25.40 -10.41 -15.74
N SER A 373 26.04 -11.51 -16.16
CA SER A 373 25.33 -12.63 -16.78
C SER A 373 24.42 -13.34 -15.79
N THR A 374 23.43 -14.04 -16.28
CA THR A 374 22.55 -14.88 -15.47
C THR A 374 22.50 -16.30 -16.02
N TRP A 375 22.16 -17.26 -15.18
CA TRP A 375 22.12 -18.66 -15.59
C TRP A 375 21.01 -18.89 -16.63
N SER A 376 21.36 -19.71 -17.62
CA SER A 376 20.44 -20.16 -18.68
C SER A 376 20.38 -21.68 -18.68
N ASN A 377 19.19 -22.22 -18.36
CA ASN A 377 18.95 -23.65 -18.47
C ASN A 377 19.02 -24.13 -19.92
N ASP A 378 18.60 -23.33 -20.89
CA ASP A 378 18.59 -23.67 -22.33
C ASP A 378 20.01 -23.88 -22.87
N THR A 379 20.96 -23.10 -22.42
CA THR A 379 22.35 -23.17 -22.86
C THR A 379 23.25 -23.89 -21.85
N ASN A 380 22.76 -24.14 -20.64
CA ASN A 380 23.47 -24.74 -19.51
C ASN A 380 24.76 -23.98 -19.16
N ARG A 381 24.65 -22.66 -19.04
CA ARG A 381 25.79 -21.76 -18.72
C ARG A 381 25.31 -20.37 -18.32
N CYS A 382 26.21 -19.58 -17.78
CA CYS A 382 26.02 -18.15 -17.57
C CYS A 382 26.00 -17.38 -18.90
N ASP A 383 24.89 -16.73 -19.25
CA ASP A 383 24.76 -15.98 -20.49
C ASP A 383 24.50 -14.49 -20.22
N ILE A 384 25.15 -13.64 -20.97
CA ILE A 384 24.92 -12.18 -21.00
C ILE A 384 23.83 -11.81 -22.02
N SER A 385 23.44 -12.73 -22.85
CA SER A 385 22.38 -12.54 -23.83
C SER A 385 21.77 -13.90 -24.25
N HIS A 386 20.46 -13.93 -24.41
CA HIS A 386 19.73 -15.10 -24.88
C HIS A 386 18.56 -14.62 -25.78
N PRO A 387 18.24 -15.35 -26.86
CA PRO A 387 17.05 -15.07 -27.63
C PRO A 387 15.81 -15.04 -26.74
N ILE A 388 14.90 -14.13 -27.01
CA ILE A 388 13.65 -14.06 -26.25
C ILE A 388 12.86 -15.35 -26.46
N VAL A 389 12.62 -16.06 -25.38
CA VAL A 389 11.73 -17.23 -25.36
C VAL A 389 10.32 -16.66 -25.10
N SER A 390 9.55 -16.53 -26.15
CA SER A 390 8.13 -16.29 -25.99
C SER A 390 7.47 -17.61 -25.61
N GLY A 391 6.85 -17.69 -24.44
CA GLY A 391 5.77 -18.64 -24.22
C GLY A 391 4.86 -18.50 -25.44
N SER A 392 4.28 -19.56 -25.99
CA SER A 392 3.56 -19.52 -27.27
C SER A 392 2.68 -18.27 -27.37
N GLY A 393 3.33 -17.16 -27.67
CA GLY A 393 2.72 -15.87 -27.80
C GLY A 393 1.94 -15.87 -29.11
N GLY A 394 0.65 -15.66 -29.02
CA GLY A 394 -0.16 -15.41 -30.18
C GLY A 394 0.29 -14.14 -30.90
N THR A 395 -0.18 -13.95 -32.09
CA THR A 395 -0.22 -12.62 -32.68
C THR A 395 -1.58 -12.02 -32.29
N PRO A 396 -1.60 -11.01 -31.40
CA PRO A 396 -2.86 -10.42 -31.00
C PRO A 396 -3.55 -9.80 -32.21
N THR A 397 -4.85 -9.83 -32.18
CA THR A 397 -5.68 -9.14 -33.16
C THR A 397 -6.48 -8.09 -32.45
N ALA A 398 -6.08 -6.83 -32.58
CA ALA A 398 -6.76 -5.71 -31.96
C ALA A 398 -8.17 -5.54 -32.52
N ASN A 399 -9.15 -5.41 -31.68
CA ASN A 399 -10.52 -5.08 -32.04
C ASN A 399 -11.27 -4.50 -30.85
N PHE A 400 -12.13 -3.52 -31.11
CA PHE A 400 -12.95 -2.92 -30.09
C PHE A 400 -14.33 -2.53 -30.60
N THR A 401 -15.25 -2.40 -29.68
CA THR A 401 -16.57 -1.79 -29.89
C THR A 401 -16.68 -0.52 -29.07
N TYR A 402 -17.65 0.32 -29.39
CA TYR A 402 -17.89 1.52 -28.62
C TYR A 402 -19.37 1.87 -28.56
N SER A 403 -19.76 2.61 -27.54
CA SER A 403 -21.05 3.26 -27.43
C SER A 403 -20.85 4.74 -27.12
N ALA A 404 -21.47 5.61 -27.94
CA ALA A 404 -21.41 7.06 -27.76
C ALA A 404 -22.70 7.57 -27.12
N SER A 405 -22.57 8.43 -26.12
CA SER A 405 -23.66 9.17 -25.50
C SER A 405 -23.24 10.65 -25.41
N GLY A 406 -23.77 11.45 -26.36
CA GLY A 406 -23.31 12.81 -26.53
C GLY A 406 -21.84 12.87 -26.95
N LEU A 407 -21.03 13.58 -26.17
CA LEU A 407 -19.58 13.69 -26.40
C LEU A 407 -18.77 12.60 -25.66
N THR A 408 -19.39 11.81 -24.80
CA THR A 408 -18.71 10.74 -24.07
C THR A 408 -18.88 9.41 -24.79
N VAL A 409 -17.76 8.71 -24.95
CA VAL A 409 -17.71 7.39 -25.57
C VAL A 409 -17.13 6.39 -24.59
N ALA A 410 -17.84 5.31 -24.36
CA ALA A 410 -17.34 4.14 -23.66
C ALA A 410 -16.81 3.14 -24.69
N PHE A 411 -15.58 2.71 -24.55
CA PHE A 411 -14.92 1.72 -25.38
C PHE A 411 -14.89 0.38 -24.64
N THR A 412 -15.06 -0.68 -25.40
CA THR A 412 -14.96 -2.05 -24.92
C THR A 412 -13.99 -2.80 -25.81
N ASP A 413 -12.89 -3.27 -25.22
CA ASP A 413 -11.95 -4.14 -25.90
C ASP A 413 -12.62 -5.48 -26.26
N THR A 414 -12.41 -5.89 -27.48
CA THR A 414 -12.82 -7.20 -28.01
C THR A 414 -11.68 -7.87 -28.78
N SER A 415 -10.46 -7.47 -28.46
CA SER A 415 -9.26 -8.05 -29.04
C SER A 415 -9.14 -9.53 -28.65
N THR A 416 -8.51 -10.28 -29.52
CA THR A 416 -8.24 -11.70 -29.31
C THR A 416 -6.76 -11.97 -29.48
N ASP A 417 -6.28 -12.97 -28.77
CA ASP A 417 -4.90 -13.42 -28.90
C ASP A 417 -4.88 -14.95 -28.93
N ALA A 418 -4.81 -15.49 -30.14
CA ALA A 418 -4.82 -16.92 -30.34
C ALA A 418 -3.45 -17.51 -29.97
N GLY A 419 -3.39 -18.20 -28.85
CA GLY A 419 -2.16 -18.82 -28.34
C GLY A 419 -1.34 -17.92 -27.41
N GLY A 420 -1.83 -16.73 -27.05
CA GLY A 420 -1.21 -15.78 -26.13
C GLY A 420 -2.21 -15.14 -25.18
N THR A 421 -1.77 -14.08 -24.52
CA THR A 421 -2.59 -13.28 -23.60
C THR A 421 -2.27 -11.80 -23.81
N ILE A 422 -3.30 -10.98 -23.99
CA ILE A 422 -3.14 -9.54 -24.09
C ILE A 422 -2.65 -9.01 -22.73
N GLY A 423 -1.42 -8.48 -22.72
CA GLY A 423 -0.75 -7.96 -21.52
C GLY A 423 -0.90 -6.45 -21.33
N SER A 424 -1.15 -5.70 -22.41
CA SER A 424 -1.33 -4.25 -22.29
C SER A 424 -2.19 -3.68 -23.41
N HIS A 425 -2.82 -2.55 -23.09
CA HIS A 425 -3.62 -1.73 -24.00
C HIS A 425 -3.02 -0.33 -24.09
N ALA A 426 -3.04 0.26 -25.27
CA ALA A 426 -2.72 1.66 -25.49
C ALA A 426 -3.74 2.28 -26.43
N TRP A 427 -4.42 3.31 -25.97
CA TRP A 427 -5.45 4.01 -26.70
C TRP A 427 -5.01 5.42 -27.07
N THR A 428 -5.36 5.82 -28.31
CA THR A 428 -5.32 7.23 -28.72
C THR A 428 -6.71 7.60 -29.25
N PHE A 429 -7.28 8.70 -28.75
CA PHE A 429 -8.66 9.05 -29.05
C PHE A 429 -8.81 10.02 -30.23
N GLY A 430 -7.71 10.44 -30.85
CA GLY A 430 -7.70 11.28 -32.06
C GLY A 430 -7.86 12.78 -31.79
N ASP A 431 -7.98 13.19 -30.51
CA ASP A 431 -7.98 14.57 -30.04
C ASP A 431 -6.76 14.92 -29.21
N GLY A 432 -5.79 13.99 -29.10
CA GLY A 432 -4.61 14.09 -28.25
C GLY A 432 -4.75 13.36 -26.90
N GLY A 433 -5.94 12.91 -26.52
CA GLY A 433 -6.20 12.08 -25.35
C GLY A 433 -5.68 10.65 -25.54
N THR A 434 -5.23 10.02 -24.44
CA THR A 434 -4.72 8.64 -24.42
C THR A 434 -5.23 7.88 -23.19
N SER A 435 -5.17 6.55 -23.22
CA SER A 435 -5.47 5.68 -22.08
C SER A 435 -4.71 4.36 -22.18
N THR A 436 -4.48 3.71 -21.03
CA THR A 436 -3.93 2.35 -20.93
C THR A 436 -4.93 1.36 -20.31
N ALA A 437 -6.12 1.79 -19.98
CA ALA A 437 -7.17 0.91 -19.47
C ALA A 437 -7.69 -0.01 -20.58
N ALA A 438 -8.07 -1.26 -20.21
CA ALA A 438 -8.63 -2.19 -21.18
C ALA A 438 -9.97 -1.67 -21.78
N ASN A 439 -10.83 -1.10 -20.95
CA ASN A 439 -12.13 -0.56 -21.35
C ASN A 439 -12.25 0.91 -20.90
N PRO A 440 -11.64 1.86 -21.63
CA PRO A 440 -11.66 3.26 -21.24
C PRO A 440 -12.99 3.95 -21.58
N SER A 441 -13.25 5.04 -20.88
CA SER A 441 -14.23 6.04 -21.30
C SER A 441 -13.50 7.34 -21.61
N HIS A 442 -13.88 8.00 -22.70
CA HIS A 442 -13.30 9.27 -23.11
C HIS A 442 -14.38 10.29 -23.45
N THR A 443 -14.19 11.54 -23.04
CA THR A 443 -15.12 12.64 -23.32
C THR A 443 -14.44 13.66 -24.21
N TYR A 444 -14.96 13.82 -25.42
CA TYR A 444 -14.49 14.79 -26.41
C TYR A 444 -14.97 16.21 -26.07
N THR A 445 -14.16 17.20 -26.37
CA THR A 445 -14.50 18.61 -26.10
C THR A 445 -15.46 19.21 -27.12
N ALA A 446 -15.61 18.57 -28.32
CA ALA A 446 -16.50 19.00 -29.41
C ALA A 446 -17.06 17.82 -30.18
N GLY A 447 -18.21 18.01 -30.80
CA GLY A 447 -18.75 17.06 -31.78
C GLY A 447 -17.85 16.96 -33.02
N GLY A 448 -17.69 15.76 -33.54
CA GLY A 448 -16.83 15.51 -34.70
C GLY A 448 -16.63 14.03 -34.95
N THR A 449 -15.82 13.72 -35.93
CA THR A 449 -15.37 12.35 -36.19
C THR A 449 -13.89 12.26 -35.86
N TYR A 450 -13.59 11.38 -34.94
CA TYR A 450 -12.25 11.15 -34.39
C TYR A 450 -11.72 9.80 -34.84
N SER A 451 -10.43 9.75 -35.13
CA SER A 451 -9.74 8.51 -35.48
C SER A 451 -9.20 7.88 -34.19
N VAL A 452 -9.91 6.90 -33.67
CA VAL A 452 -9.53 6.21 -32.41
C VAL A 452 -8.74 4.97 -32.75
N THR A 453 -7.59 4.81 -32.11
CA THR A 453 -6.72 3.64 -32.27
C THR A 453 -6.53 2.96 -30.93
N GLU A 454 -6.80 1.66 -30.88
CA GLU A 454 -6.33 0.77 -29.84
C GLU A 454 -5.13 -0.02 -30.35
N THR A 455 -4.11 -0.13 -29.54
CA THR A 455 -2.99 -1.05 -29.70
C THR A 455 -2.95 -2.01 -28.52
N VAL A 456 -3.01 -3.30 -28.82
CA VAL A 456 -2.85 -4.36 -27.82
C VAL A 456 -1.53 -5.07 -28.03
N THR A 457 -0.90 -5.49 -26.93
CA THR A 457 0.38 -6.18 -26.96
C THR A 457 0.26 -7.49 -26.21
N ASP A 458 0.69 -8.57 -26.82
CA ASP A 458 0.79 -9.89 -26.20
C ASP A 458 1.82 -9.87 -25.08
N SER A 459 1.49 -10.45 -23.93
CA SER A 459 2.34 -10.46 -22.74
C SER A 459 3.55 -11.38 -22.87
N GLY A 460 3.45 -12.39 -23.72
CA GLY A 460 4.50 -13.40 -23.87
C GLY A 460 5.49 -13.06 -25.00
N SER A 461 4.99 -12.65 -26.17
CA SER A 461 5.85 -12.37 -27.33
C SER A 461 6.22 -10.90 -27.49
N GLY A 462 5.54 -9.99 -26.79
CA GLY A 462 5.65 -8.56 -27.06
C GLY A 462 5.10 -8.13 -28.43
N ALA A 463 4.53 -9.07 -29.20
CA ALA A 463 3.90 -8.75 -30.47
C ALA A 463 2.70 -7.84 -30.25
N SER A 464 2.54 -6.84 -31.10
CA SER A 464 1.45 -5.88 -31.00
C SER A 464 0.60 -5.86 -32.26
N SER A 465 -0.66 -5.51 -32.07
CA SER A 465 -1.62 -5.27 -33.11
C SER A 465 -2.37 -3.99 -32.84
N SER A 466 -2.77 -3.29 -33.90
CA SER A 466 -3.53 -2.05 -33.73
C SER A 466 -4.80 -2.07 -34.58
N LYS A 467 -5.88 -1.54 -33.99
CA LYS A 467 -7.16 -1.30 -34.64
C LYS A 467 -7.48 0.18 -34.63
N THR A 468 -7.73 0.74 -35.80
CA THR A 468 -8.22 2.11 -35.92
C THR A 468 -9.67 2.12 -36.39
N SER A 469 -10.51 2.92 -35.77
CA SER A 469 -11.91 3.11 -36.17
C SER A 469 -12.28 4.60 -36.10
N SER A 470 -13.13 5.03 -37.01
CA SER A 470 -13.71 6.36 -36.98
C SER A 470 -14.89 6.37 -36.00
N VAL A 471 -14.79 7.17 -34.97
CA VAL A 471 -15.81 7.36 -33.94
C VAL A 471 -16.43 8.73 -34.12
N THR A 472 -17.72 8.77 -34.44
CA THR A 472 -18.44 10.04 -34.57
C THR A 472 -19.19 10.32 -33.29
N VAL A 473 -18.91 11.45 -32.67
CA VAL A 473 -19.65 12.00 -31.55
C VAL A 473 -20.37 13.25 -32.01
N SER A 474 -21.59 13.35 -31.63
CA SER A 474 -22.39 14.56 -31.88
C SER A 474 -22.74 15.19 -30.56
N ALA A 475 -22.46 16.47 -30.49
CA ALA A 475 -23.02 17.27 -29.44
C ALA A 475 -24.53 17.36 -29.67
N SER A 476 -25.28 16.38 -29.23
CA SER A 476 -26.73 16.53 -29.17
C SER A 476 -27.03 17.30 -27.87
N GLY A 477 -27.25 18.59 -28.04
CA GLY A 477 -27.81 19.36 -26.96
C GLY A 477 -29.23 18.86 -26.66
N GLY A 478 -29.43 18.39 -25.47
CA GLY A 478 -30.76 18.09 -24.97
C GLY A 478 -31.52 19.36 -24.57
N THR A 479 -32.76 19.20 -24.17
CA THR A 479 -33.51 20.22 -23.46
C THR A 479 -33.58 19.77 -22.00
N PRO A 480 -32.80 20.39 -21.11
CA PRO A 480 -32.82 20.03 -19.70
C PRO A 480 -34.18 20.34 -19.06
N THR A 481 -34.55 19.54 -18.08
CA THR A 481 -35.71 19.77 -17.25
C THR A 481 -35.24 19.88 -15.81
N ALA A 482 -35.25 21.11 -15.27
CA ALA A 482 -34.84 21.39 -13.92
C ALA A 482 -35.80 20.78 -12.90
N ASN A 483 -35.27 20.09 -11.93
CA ASN A 483 -36.03 19.58 -10.80
C ASN A 483 -35.11 19.32 -9.61
N PHE A 484 -35.61 19.57 -8.40
CA PHE A 484 -34.84 19.29 -7.16
C PHE A 484 -35.75 18.90 -6.02
N THR A 485 -35.17 18.21 -5.06
CA THR A 485 -35.74 17.92 -3.75
C THR A 485 -34.93 18.62 -2.65
N TYR A 486 -35.48 18.72 -1.46
CA TYR A 486 -34.78 19.35 -0.34
C TYR A 486 -35.20 18.77 1.01
N THR A 487 -34.31 18.94 2.00
CA THR A 487 -34.59 18.67 3.41
C THR A 487 -34.25 19.90 4.24
N ILE A 488 -35.06 20.15 5.28
CA ILE A 488 -34.92 21.35 6.16
C ILE A 488 -34.50 20.90 7.55
N SER A 489 -33.46 21.51 8.09
CA SER A 489 -33.03 21.38 9.48
C SER A 489 -32.81 22.78 10.07
N GLY A 490 -33.81 23.30 10.79
CA GLY A 490 -33.76 24.66 11.32
C GLY A 490 -33.70 25.70 10.22
N LEU A 491 -32.65 26.49 10.18
CA LEU A 491 -32.37 27.47 9.13
C LEU A 491 -31.58 26.90 7.94
N THR A 492 -31.10 25.68 8.04
CA THR A 492 -30.30 25.04 6.99
C THR A 492 -31.19 24.20 6.11
N VAL A 493 -31.02 24.33 4.80
CA VAL A 493 -31.68 23.51 3.78
C VAL A 493 -30.60 22.81 2.95
N SER A 494 -30.71 21.49 2.84
CA SER A 494 -29.89 20.68 1.93
C SER A 494 -30.73 20.38 0.70
N PHE A 495 -30.19 20.71 -0.47
CA PHE A 495 -30.82 20.47 -1.76
C PHE A 495 -30.18 19.27 -2.45
N THR A 496 -30.99 18.56 -3.20
CA THR A 496 -30.54 17.45 -4.07
C THR A 496 -31.12 17.70 -5.44
N ASP A 497 -30.24 17.84 -6.45
CA ASP A 497 -30.63 17.93 -7.82
C ASP A 497 -31.27 16.62 -8.31
N THR A 498 -32.37 16.73 -9.03
CA THR A 498 -33.06 15.63 -9.68
C THR A 498 -33.43 16.00 -11.12
N SER A 499 -32.71 16.96 -11.66
CA SER A 499 -32.89 17.40 -13.05
C SER A 499 -32.54 16.29 -14.02
N THR A 500 -33.18 16.33 -15.16
CA THR A 500 -32.93 15.38 -16.25
C THR A 500 -32.63 16.14 -17.53
N ASP A 501 -31.85 15.54 -18.41
CA ASP A 501 -31.58 16.09 -19.73
C ASP A 501 -31.69 14.98 -20.80
N SER A 502 -32.80 14.97 -21.49
CA SER A 502 -33.06 13.97 -22.54
C SER A 502 -32.28 14.31 -23.80
N GLY A 503 -31.30 13.48 -24.10
CA GLY A 503 -30.45 13.62 -25.28
C GLY A 503 -29.21 14.51 -25.11
N GLY A 504 -28.97 15.01 -23.88
CA GLY A 504 -27.82 15.81 -23.50
C GLY A 504 -27.27 15.45 -22.13
N SER A 505 -26.49 16.35 -21.54
CA SER A 505 -26.02 16.24 -20.17
C SER A 505 -25.99 17.63 -19.51
N ILE A 506 -26.38 17.67 -18.25
CA ILE A 506 -26.34 18.92 -17.46
C ILE A 506 -24.87 19.28 -17.22
N GLY A 507 -24.46 20.44 -17.73
CA GLY A 507 -23.10 20.95 -17.63
C GLY A 507 -22.92 22.01 -16.55
N ARG A 508 -24.03 22.65 -16.11
CA ARG A 508 -24.00 23.70 -15.11
C ARG A 508 -25.25 23.69 -14.25
N HIS A 509 -25.03 23.97 -12.97
CA HIS A 509 -26.08 24.32 -12.00
C HIS A 509 -25.92 25.78 -11.59
N SER A 510 -27.02 26.45 -11.39
CA SER A 510 -27.05 27.81 -10.83
C SER A 510 -28.23 27.92 -9.88
N TRP A 511 -27.93 28.05 -8.62
CA TRP A 511 -28.88 28.18 -7.54
C TRP A 511 -29.00 29.64 -7.09
N ASN A 512 -30.23 30.07 -6.87
CA ASN A 512 -30.55 31.32 -6.16
C ASN A 512 -31.42 30.94 -4.97
N PHE A 513 -30.97 31.22 -3.77
CA PHE A 513 -31.67 30.83 -2.53
C PHE A 513 -32.73 31.81 -2.10
N GLY A 514 -32.93 32.93 -2.82
CA GLY A 514 -33.98 33.88 -2.57
C GLY A 514 -33.68 34.89 -1.44
N ASP A 515 -32.48 34.85 -0.89
CA ASP A 515 -31.95 35.78 0.10
C ASP A 515 -30.80 36.65 -0.45
N GLY A 516 -30.54 36.54 -1.76
CA GLY A 516 -29.46 37.22 -2.45
C GLY A 516 -28.18 36.41 -2.58
N THR A 517 -28.12 35.22 -2.00
CA THR A 517 -27.00 34.31 -2.14
C THR A 517 -27.23 33.26 -3.23
N THR A 518 -26.15 32.70 -3.76
CA THR A 518 -26.18 31.77 -4.90
C THR A 518 -25.21 30.63 -4.72
N SER A 519 -25.36 29.53 -5.47
CA SER A 519 -24.42 28.42 -5.56
C SER A 519 -24.34 27.86 -6.98
N THR A 520 -23.23 27.19 -7.31
CA THR A 520 -23.04 26.43 -8.56
C THR A 520 -22.81 24.93 -8.32
N ALA A 521 -22.86 24.48 -7.07
CA ALA A 521 -22.78 23.07 -6.74
C ALA A 521 -24.04 22.34 -7.22
N ALA A 522 -23.93 21.06 -7.58
CA ALA A 522 -25.09 20.26 -7.98
C ALA A 522 -26.04 20.08 -6.77
N ASP A 523 -25.52 19.66 -5.62
CA ASP A 523 -26.25 19.42 -4.39
C ASP A 523 -25.78 20.39 -3.29
N PRO A 524 -26.23 21.66 -3.29
CA PRO A 524 -25.78 22.63 -2.31
C PRO A 524 -26.50 22.47 -0.96
N SER A 525 -25.85 22.92 0.09
CA SER A 525 -26.49 23.21 1.36
C SER A 525 -26.44 24.72 1.62
N HIS A 526 -27.53 25.30 2.07
CA HIS A 526 -27.62 26.73 2.38
C HIS A 526 -28.24 26.97 3.76
N THR A 527 -27.66 27.93 4.52
CA THR A 527 -28.14 28.31 5.82
C THR A 527 -28.63 29.77 5.78
N TYR A 528 -29.91 29.95 5.97
CA TYR A 528 -30.53 31.30 6.00
C TYR A 528 -30.22 32.03 7.29
N ALA A 529 -30.03 33.34 7.20
CA ALA A 529 -29.74 34.18 8.37
C ALA A 529 -30.96 34.33 9.33
N SER A 530 -32.17 34.12 8.83
CA SER A 530 -33.42 34.23 9.62
C SER A 530 -34.50 33.30 9.11
N GLY A 531 -35.48 32.99 9.96
CA GLY A 531 -36.68 32.26 9.55
C GLY A 531 -37.50 33.10 8.58
N GLY A 532 -38.07 32.46 7.58
CA GLY A 532 -38.85 33.12 6.54
C GLY A 532 -39.21 32.14 5.42
N THR A 533 -39.97 32.68 4.46
CA THR A 533 -40.26 31.94 3.22
C THR A 533 -39.44 32.53 2.09
N TYR A 534 -38.61 31.71 1.50
CA TYR A 534 -37.67 32.06 0.43
C TYR A 534 -38.09 31.42 -0.89
N SER A 535 -37.97 32.18 -1.98
CA SER A 535 -38.22 31.66 -3.33
C SER A 535 -36.89 31.16 -3.88
N VAL A 536 -36.69 29.84 -3.79
CA VAL A 536 -35.45 29.17 -4.25
C VAL A 536 -35.62 28.73 -5.71
N SER A 537 -34.63 29.00 -6.52
CA SER A 537 -34.62 28.54 -7.89
C SER A 537 -33.29 27.83 -8.24
N GLU A 538 -33.42 26.74 -8.94
CA GLU A 538 -32.32 26.09 -9.64
C GLU A 538 -32.49 26.29 -11.15
N THR A 539 -31.41 26.69 -11.81
CA THR A 539 -31.31 26.70 -13.25
C THR A 539 -30.23 25.71 -13.65
N VAL A 540 -30.60 24.73 -14.45
CA VAL A 540 -29.65 23.79 -15.08
C VAL A 540 -29.47 24.12 -16.54
N THR A 541 -28.27 23.93 -17.05
CA THR A 541 -27.91 24.27 -18.43
C THR A 541 -27.25 23.05 -19.08
N ASP A 542 -27.73 22.68 -20.24
CA ASP A 542 -27.12 21.61 -21.04
C ASP A 542 -25.68 21.98 -21.42
N SER A 543 -24.78 21.00 -21.29
CA SER A 543 -23.34 21.17 -21.49
C SER A 543 -22.95 21.56 -22.92
N VAL A 544 -23.84 21.35 -23.90
CA VAL A 544 -23.57 21.45 -25.32
C VAL A 544 -24.41 22.52 -25.99
N SER A 545 -25.74 22.45 -25.86
CA SER A 545 -26.65 23.40 -26.49
C SER A 545 -26.73 24.74 -25.77
N ASN A 546 -26.27 24.80 -24.52
CA ASN A 546 -26.52 25.88 -23.59
C ASN A 546 -28.03 26.16 -23.38
N ALA A 547 -28.90 25.25 -23.78
CA ALA A 547 -30.31 25.30 -23.42
C ALA A 547 -30.43 25.21 -21.90
N SER A 548 -31.34 25.98 -21.33
CA SER A 548 -31.51 26.04 -19.86
C SER A 548 -32.96 25.82 -19.47
N SER A 549 -33.12 25.26 -18.28
CA SER A 549 -34.42 25.09 -17.60
C SER A 549 -34.30 25.58 -16.17
N THR A 550 -35.38 26.10 -15.65
CA THR A 550 -35.41 26.62 -14.27
C THR A 550 -36.59 26.02 -13.50
N LYS A 551 -36.31 25.52 -12.32
CA LYS A 551 -37.31 25.11 -11.31
C LYS A 551 -37.29 26.11 -10.16
N THR A 552 -38.47 26.55 -9.71
CA THR A 552 -38.62 27.40 -8.53
C THR A 552 -39.52 26.75 -7.49
N ALA A 553 -39.16 26.85 -6.23
CA ALA A 553 -39.94 26.37 -5.08
C ALA A 553 -39.94 27.41 -3.96
N SER A 554 -41.07 27.54 -3.26
CA SER A 554 -41.14 28.30 -2.04
C SER A 554 -40.79 27.44 -0.84
N ILE A 555 -39.76 27.80 -0.11
CA ILE A 555 -39.23 27.04 1.02
C ILE A 555 -39.35 27.91 2.30
N THR A 556 -40.00 27.34 3.31
CA THR A 556 -40.15 28.04 4.60
C THR A 556 -39.19 27.40 5.61
N VAL A 557 -38.28 28.21 6.13
CA VAL A 557 -37.36 27.83 7.22
C VAL A 557 -37.73 28.58 8.49
N SER A 558 -37.60 27.93 9.62
CA SER A 558 -37.79 28.55 10.92
C SER A 558 -36.58 28.35 11.79
N ALA A 559 -36.11 29.41 12.43
CA ALA A 559 -35.17 29.28 13.52
C ALA A 559 -35.89 28.52 14.65
N GLY A 560 -35.63 27.23 14.76
CA GLY A 560 -36.02 26.52 15.97
C GLY A 560 -35.37 27.20 17.16
N THR A 561 -36.16 27.54 18.18
CA THR A 561 -35.61 28.07 19.42
C THR A 561 -34.72 26.96 20.01
N SER A 562 -33.39 27.17 19.96
CA SER A 562 -32.48 26.27 20.63
C SER A 562 -32.64 26.44 22.15
N THR A 563 -32.72 25.34 22.84
CA THR A 563 -32.82 25.33 24.30
C THR A 563 -31.62 24.59 24.87
N GLN A 564 -30.90 25.24 25.78
CA GLN A 564 -29.83 24.58 26.54
C GLN A 564 -30.42 23.81 27.74
N LEU A 565 -30.04 22.56 27.92
CA LEU A 565 -30.59 21.67 28.95
C LEU A 565 -29.62 21.39 30.09
N ILE A 566 -28.33 21.49 29.89
CA ILE A 566 -27.32 21.36 30.99
C ILE A 566 -27.40 22.62 31.84
N VAL A 567 -27.46 22.44 33.13
CA VAL A 567 -27.41 23.52 34.11
C VAL A 567 -26.03 23.56 34.74
N ASN A 568 -25.45 24.72 34.89
CA ASN A 568 -24.12 24.91 35.45
C ASN A 568 -23.05 24.11 34.66
N GLY A 569 -23.04 24.22 33.34
CA GLY A 569 -22.12 23.49 32.48
C GLY A 569 -20.69 24.00 32.53
N GLY A 570 -20.46 25.27 32.81
CA GLY A 570 -19.16 25.88 33.10
C GLY A 570 -18.78 25.87 34.58
N PHE A 571 -19.55 25.19 35.44
CA PHE A 571 -19.28 25.04 36.88
C PHE A 571 -19.22 26.36 37.68
N GLU A 572 -19.50 27.50 37.07
CA GLU A 572 -19.30 28.89 37.58
C GLU A 572 -20.10 29.27 38.85
N THR A 573 -21.02 28.42 39.28
CA THR A 573 -21.69 28.63 40.55
C THR A 573 -20.79 28.31 41.77
N GLY A 574 -19.60 27.73 41.55
CA GLY A 574 -18.71 27.27 42.62
C GLY A 574 -19.29 26.11 43.44
N SER A 575 -20.38 25.52 42.95
CA SER A 575 -21.06 24.38 43.58
C SER A 575 -21.23 23.25 42.55
N ALA A 576 -21.12 22.03 43.01
CA ALA A 576 -21.33 20.86 42.14
C ALA A 576 -22.76 20.79 41.59
N ALA A 577 -23.77 21.22 42.36
CA ALA A 577 -25.18 21.09 41.95
C ALA A 577 -25.51 21.81 40.62
N PRO A 578 -26.28 21.21 39.71
CA PRO A 578 -26.93 19.89 39.82
C PRO A 578 -26.08 18.70 39.36
N TRP A 579 -24.79 18.89 39.12
CA TRP A 579 -23.88 17.80 38.87
C TRP A 579 -23.64 16.95 40.13
N ILE A 580 -23.53 15.65 39.93
CA ILE A 580 -23.05 14.73 40.96
C ILE A 580 -21.59 14.41 40.57
N LEU A 581 -20.67 14.93 41.37
CA LEU A 581 -19.23 14.82 41.15
C LEU A 581 -18.59 13.92 42.20
N THR A 582 -17.56 13.19 41.82
CA THR A 582 -16.61 12.61 42.81
C THR A 582 -15.99 13.73 43.63
N ALA A 583 -15.68 13.47 44.91
CA ALA A 583 -15.09 14.48 45.77
C ALA A 583 -13.72 14.93 45.26
N GLY A 584 -13.51 16.23 45.12
CA GLY A 584 -12.29 16.81 44.59
C GLY A 584 -12.35 17.20 43.09
N VAL A 585 -13.35 16.74 42.35
CA VAL A 585 -13.50 17.04 40.89
C VAL A 585 -13.84 18.50 40.62
N LEU A 586 -14.58 19.20 41.47
CA LEU A 586 -14.87 20.59 41.28
C LEU A 586 -13.66 21.45 41.68
N CYS A 587 -13.10 22.13 40.71
CA CYS A 587 -11.91 22.96 40.82
C CYS A 587 -12.16 24.42 40.39
N SER A 588 -11.32 25.31 40.90
CA SER A 588 -11.23 26.67 40.40
C SER A 588 -9.77 27.09 40.18
N ASP A 589 -9.55 28.08 39.35
CA ASP A 589 -8.21 28.66 39.07
C ASP A 589 -7.48 29.11 40.34
N SER A 590 -8.22 29.40 41.40
CA SER A 590 -7.66 29.84 42.67
C SER A 590 -7.38 28.71 43.68
N THR A 591 -8.01 27.56 43.51
CA THR A 591 -7.94 26.45 44.47
C THR A 591 -7.21 25.22 44.00
N CYS A 592 -7.13 25.02 42.69
CA CYS A 592 -6.53 23.87 42.05
C CYS A 592 -5.34 24.28 41.18
N ALA A 593 -4.14 24.19 41.71
CA ALA A 593 -2.94 24.58 40.97
C ALA A 593 -2.58 23.53 39.92
N GLY A 594 -2.32 23.96 38.71
CA GLY A 594 -1.87 23.12 37.59
C GLY A 594 -2.78 23.16 36.38
N GLU A 595 -4.08 23.32 36.58
CA GLU A 595 -5.08 23.44 35.52
C GLU A 595 -5.83 24.76 35.63
N THR A 596 -6.46 25.19 34.55
CA THR A 596 -7.25 26.44 34.52
C THR A 596 -8.54 26.23 33.73
N ALA A 597 -9.59 27.01 34.05
CA ALA A 597 -10.85 26.99 33.34
C ALA A 597 -10.69 27.36 31.86
N HIS A 598 -11.53 26.77 30.98
CA HIS A 598 -11.66 27.22 29.59
C HIS A 598 -12.32 28.60 29.55
N SER A 599 -13.39 28.80 30.31
CA SER A 599 -14.02 30.10 30.52
C SER A 599 -14.38 30.30 31.97
N GLY A 600 -14.55 31.56 32.41
CA GLY A 600 -14.87 31.85 33.81
C GLY A 600 -13.71 31.56 34.75
N SER A 601 -13.98 30.81 35.82
CA SER A 601 -12.98 30.48 36.86
C SER A 601 -13.15 29.09 37.48
N TRP A 602 -14.14 28.34 37.08
CA TRP A 602 -14.42 27.01 37.60
C TRP A 602 -14.51 25.94 36.51
N PHE A 603 -14.13 24.75 36.85
CA PHE A 603 -14.10 23.61 35.92
C PHE A 603 -14.23 22.27 36.66
N ALA A 604 -14.43 21.19 35.93
CA ALA A 604 -14.37 19.85 36.46
C ALA A 604 -13.01 19.18 36.07
N TRP A 605 -12.21 18.87 37.05
CA TRP A 605 -10.92 18.18 36.90
C TRP A 605 -11.06 16.74 37.38
N LEU A 606 -11.03 15.79 36.45
CA LEU A 606 -11.10 14.36 36.70
C LEU A 606 -9.69 13.76 36.60
N ASP A 607 -9.38 12.87 37.53
CA ASP A 607 -8.10 12.16 37.63
C ASP A 607 -6.89 13.11 37.85
N GLY A 608 -5.67 12.73 37.44
CA GLY A 608 -4.46 13.53 37.64
C GLY A 608 -3.72 13.18 38.94
N TYR A 609 -3.98 12.02 39.52
CA TYR A 609 -3.43 11.58 40.80
C TYR A 609 -2.11 10.81 40.67
N GLY A 610 -1.80 10.19 39.52
CA GLY A 610 -0.64 9.33 39.30
C GLY A 610 -0.75 7.97 39.99
N PHE A 611 -1.95 7.53 40.30
CA PHE A 611 -2.26 6.20 40.81
C PHE A 611 -3.67 5.79 40.45
N THR A 612 -3.98 4.50 40.45
CA THR A 612 -5.29 3.99 40.07
C THR A 612 -6.41 4.74 40.80
N HIS A 613 -7.17 5.49 40.01
CA HIS A 613 -8.29 6.30 40.47
C HIS A 613 -9.46 6.26 39.47
N THR A 614 -10.62 6.72 39.87
CA THR A 614 -11.78 6.87 38.99
C THR A 614 -12.63 8.01 39.48
N ASP A 615 -12.75 9.03 38.66
CA ASP A 615 -13.59 10.17 38.89
C ASP A 615 -14.81 10.20 37.96
N THR A 616 -15.85 10.81 38.44
CA THR A 616 -17.09 10.98 37.67
C THR A 616 -17.69 12.36 37.83
N ALA A 617 -18.24 12.88 36.70
CA ALA A 617 -19.13 14.01 36.68
C ALA A 617 -20.43 13.62 35.96
N THR A 618 -21.56 13.67 36.68
CA THR A 618 -22.84 13.19 36.17
C THR A 618 -23.93 14.23 36.33
N GLN A 619 -24.68 14.48 35.25
CA GLN A 619 -25.91 15.30 35.36
C GLN A 619 -27.11 14.60 34.72
N LYS A 620 -28.26 14.64 35.40
CA LYS A 620 -29.53 14.14 34.88
C LYS A 620 -30.19 15.21 34.03
N VAL A 621 -30.59 14.85 32.81
CA VAL A 621 -31.26 15.78 31.89
C VAL A 621 -32.51 15.11 31.30
N SER A 622 -33.54 15.91 31.05
CA SER A 622 -34.74 15.47 30.32
C SER A 622 -34.74 16.16 28.95
N ILE A 623 -34.60 15.38 27.91
CA ILE A 623 -34.57 15.86 26.53
C ILE A 623 -36.02 15.89 26.01
N PRO A 624 -36.60 17.06 25.70
CA PRO A 624 -38.01 17.15 25.30
C PRO A 624 -38.29 16.36 24.02
N ALA A 625 -39.47 15.75 23.94
CA ALA A 625 -39.96 15.14 22.71
C ALA A 625 -40.26 16.21 21.64
N GLY A 626 -40.29 15.81 20.37
CA GLY A 626 -40.61 16.69 19.24
C GLY A 626 -39.50 17.63 18.80
N LYS A 627 -38.30 17.46 19.36
CA LYS A 627 -37.07 18.13 18.89
C LYS A 627 -36.49 17.44 17.67
N THR A 628 -35.88 18.21 16.78
CA THR A 628 -35.25 17.70 15.55
C THR A 628 -33.78 17.39 15.75
N SER A 629 -33.15 18.00 16.76
CA SER A 629 -31.77 17.71 17.10
C SER A 629 -31.50 17.85 18.60
N ALA A 630 -30.51 17.11 19.08
CA ALA A 630 -29.94 17.23 20.42
C ALA A 630 -28.41 17.01 20.29
N THR A 631 -27.66 18.01 20.74
CA THR A 631 -26.18 17.98 20.62
C THR A 631 -25.57 18.29 21.98
N LEU A 632 -24.76 17.33 22.49
CA LEU A 632 -23.90 17.54 23.67
C LEU A 632 -22.59 18.13 23.17
N ALA A 633 -22.20 19.28 23.72
CA ALA A 633 -20.89 19.84 23.45
C ALA A 633 -20.18 20.22 24.77
N PHE A 634 -18.86 20.14 24.77
CA PHE A 634 -18.01 20.46 25.93
C PHE A 634 -16.61 20.79 25.46
N TYR A 635 -15.89 21.55 26.24
CA TYR A 635 -14.45 21.73 26.08
C TYR A 635 -13.70 20.74 26.96
N LEU A 636 -12.67 20.12 26.39
CA LEU A 636 -11.81 19.13 27.06
C LEU A 636 -10.35 19.54 26.88
N HIS A 637 -9.63 19.62 27.98
CA HIS A 637 -8.17 19.66 28.02
C HIS A 637 -7.68 18.37 28.63
N ILE A 638 -6.60 17.82 28.07
CA ILE A 638 -5.93 16.61 28.59
C ILE A 638 -4.47 16.94 28.78
N ASP A 639 -4.02 16.97 30.04
CA ASP A 639 -2.61 17.02 30.39
C ASP A 639 -2.15 15.66 30.91
N THR A 640 -0.96 15.21 30.52
CA THR A 640 -0.48 13.88 30.88
C THR A 640 1.03 13.82 31.05
N GLN A 641 1.45 13.05 32.01
CA GLN A 641 2.84 12.65 32.19
C GLN A 641 3.19 11.38 31.42
N GLU A 642 2.18 10.69 30.87
CA GLU A 642 2.35 9.50 30.05
C GLU A 642 3.02 9.82 28.72
N VAL A 643 3.90 8.91 28.26
CA VAL A 643 4.60 9.04 27.00
C VAL A 643 4.29 7.85 26.09
N GLY A 644 4.20 8.11 24.78
CA GLY A 644 3.97 7.06 23.78
C GLY A 644 2.52 7.02 23.29
N THR A 645 2.14 5.90 22.67
CA THR A 645 0.86 5.75 21.96
C THR A 645 -0.10 4.75 22.61
N THR A 646 0.21 4.29 23.81
CA THR A 646 -0.66 3.36 24.54
C THR A 646 -1.68 4.14 25.39
N PRO A 647 -2.99 3.85 25.27
CA PRO A 647 -4.02 4.48 26.08
C PRO A 647 -4.07 3.80 27.46
N TYR A 648 -3.33 4.36 28.43
CA TYR A 648 -3.31 3.89 29.81
C TYR A 648 -4.50 4.43 30.59
N ASP A 649 -4.72 5.74 30.49
CA ASP A 649 -5.78 6.47 31.17
C ASP A 649 -6.88 6.88 30.20
N THR A 650 -8.12 6.85 30.64
CA THR A 650 -9.26 7.09 29.76
C THR A 650 -10.33 7.97 30.36
N LEU A 651 -10.88 8.89 29.54
CA LEU A 651 -12.13 9.60 29.79
C LEU A 651 -13.22 9.04 28.90
N ARG A 652 -14.32 8.57 29.47
CA ARG A 652 -15.50 8.13 28.72
C ARG A 652 -16.67 9.08 28.91
N VAL A 653 -17.28 9.48 27.81
CA VAL A 653 -18.53 10.24 27.79
C VAL A 653 -19.68 9.25 27.54
N GLN A 654 -20.57 9.14 28.52
CA GLN A 654 -21.58 8.07 28.55
C GLN A 654 -22.98 8.62 28.75
N VAL A 655 -23.96 7.95 28.18
CA VAL A 655 -25.38 8.12 28.45
C VAL A 655 -25.85 6.96 29.30
N LEU A 656 -26.52 7.25 30.42
CA LEU A 656 -27.05 6.27 31.34
C LEU A 656 -28.57 6.42 31.48
N ASN A 657 -29.24 5.35 31.83
CA ASN A 657 -30.63 5.39 32.26
C ASN A 657 -30.79 5.99 33.66
N SER A 658 -32.03 6.14 34.10
CA SER A 658 -32.34 6.71 35.43
C SER A 658 -31.83 5.86 36.61
N SER A 659 -31.54 4.58 36.39
CA SER A 659 -30.96 3.68 37.41
C SER A 659 -29.41 3.69 37.42
N GLY A 660 -28.76 4.44 36.53
CA GLY A 660 -27.31 4.56 36.44
C GLY A 660 -26.64 3.49 35.55
N SER A 661 -27.41 2.66 34.84
CA SER A 661 -26.85 1.71 33.90
C SER A 661 -26.49 2.39 32.59
N VAL A 662 -25.31 2.09 32.03
CA VAL A 662 -24.81 2.64 30.78
C VAL A 662 -25.68 2.17 29.62
N LEU A 663 -26.25 3.11 28.86
CA LEU A 663 -26.99 2.87 27.61
C LEU A 663 -26.06 2.95 26.41
N ALA A 664 -25.12 3.93 26.40
CA ALA A 664 -24.15 4.10 25.36
C ALA A 664 -22.90 4.80 25.88
N THR A 665 -21.76 4.53 25.26
CA THR A 665 -20.56 5.35 25.31
C THR A 665 -20.48 6.17 24.03
N LEU A 666 -20.57 7.49 24.14
CA LEU A 666 -20.58 8.41 23.01
C LEU A 666 -19.18 8.65 22.46
N ALA A 667 -18.20 8.76 23.38
CA ALA A 667 -16.80 8.97 23.05
C ALA A 667 -15.90 8.39 24.13
N THR A 668 -14.68 8.09 23.76
CA THR A 668 -13.59 7.74 24.68
C THR A 668 -12.36 8.52 24.24
N TYR A 669 -11.76 9.23 25.21
CA TYR A 669 -10.48 9.92 25.08
C TYR A 669 -9.47 9.27 25.99
N SER A 670 -8.19 9.53 25.79
CA SER A 670 -7.12 8.96 26.60
C SER A 670 -5.92 9.91 26.69
N ASN A 671 -4.92 9.57 27.50
CA ASN A 671 -3.62 10.22 27.54
C ASN A 671 -3.03 10.45 26.12
N VAL A 672 -3.29 9.54 25.16
CA VAL A 672 -2.80 9.67 23.77
C VAL A 672 -3.44 10.86 23.03
N ASN A 673 -4.57 11.38 23.50
CA ASN A 673 -5.24 12.54 22.92
C ASN A 673 -4.81 13.86 23.57
N ALA A 674 -3.79 13.87 24.43
CA ALA A 674 -3.27 15.07 25.08
C ALA A 674 -2.77 16.08 24.02
N ALA A 675 -3.15 17.34 24.23
CA ALA A 675 -2.76 18.45 23.38
C ALA A 675 -2.77 19.76 24.19
N SER A 676 -2.02 20.74 23.75
CA SER A 676 -2.01 22.05 24.43
C SER A 676 -3.36 22.74 24.32
N GLY A 677 -3.95 23.11 25.47
CA GLY A 677 -5.20 23.86 25.60
C GLY A 677 -6.46 23.02 25.36
N TYR A 678 -7.58 23.70 25.38
CA TYR A 678 -8.89 23.06 25.27
C TYR A 678 -9.31 22.82 23.82
N ALA A 679 -9.94 21.66 23.58
CA ALA A 679 -10.59 21.31 22.34
C ALA A 679 -12.11 21.20 22.52
N LEU A 680 -12.88 21.80 21.60
CA LEU A 680 -14.34 21.65 21.57
C LEU A 680 -14.71 20.28 20.98
N HIS A 681 -15.52 19.53 21.71
CA HIS A 681 -16.11 18.28 21.27
C HIS A 681 -17.63 18.41 21.14
N SER A 682 -18.19 17.80 20.10
CA SER A 682 -19.64 17.78 19.85
C SER A 682 -20.11 16.38 19.55
N LEU A 683 -21.11 15.88 20.29
CA LEU A 683 -21.60 14.53 20.24
C LEU A 683 -23.12 14.52 19.98
N ASN A 684 -23.56 13.62 19.10
CA ASN A 684 -24.97 13.50 18.72
C ASN A 684 -25.77 12.79 19.82
N MET A 685 -26.84 13.44 20.28
CA MET A 685 -27.76 12.96 21.31
C MET A 685 -29.18 12.72 20.79
N ASN A 686 -29.40 12.70 19.46
CA ASN A 686 -30.73 12.58 18.87
C ASN A 686 -31.48 11.31 19.27
N ALA A 687 -30.77 10.20 19.50
CA ALA A 687 -31.34 8.91 19.91
C ALA A 687 -32.09 8.99 21.27
N TRP A 688 -31.84 10.03 22.07
CA TRP A 688 -32.46 10.21 23.40
C TRP A 688 -33.47 11.33 23.46
N ILE A 689 -33.88 11.90 22.31
CA ILE A 689 -34.98 12.89 22.25
C ILE A 689 -36.27 12.23 22.80
N GLY A 690 -36.95 12.91 23.71
CA GLY A 690 -38.12 12.43 24.41
C GLY A 690 -37.81 11.60 25.66
N GLN A 691 -36.55 11.44 26.05
CA GLN A 691 -36.12 10.60 27.17
C GLN A 691 -35.48 11.42 28.29
N THR A 692 -35.53 10.85 29.50
CA THR A 692 -34.76 11.36 30.65
C THR A 692 -33.56 10.44 30.85
N VAL A 693 -32.39 10.99 30.73
CA VAL A 693 -31.12 10.28 30.80
C VAL A 693 -30.13 10.94 31.77
N GLN A 694 -29.06 10.28 32.07
CA GLN A 694 -27.93 10.90 32.74
C GLN A 694 -26.75 10.97 31.76
N ILE A 695 -26.11 12.12 31.69
CA ILE A 695 -24.83 12.30 30.98
C ILE A 695 -23.74 12.16 32.02
N ARG A 696 -22.77 11.27 31.76
CA ARG A 696 -21.67 11.04 32.67
C ARG A 696 -20.34 11.08 31.96
N PHE A 697 -19.42 11.85 32.47
CA PHE A 697 -17.99 11.77 32.21
C PHE A 697 -17.37 10.88 33.26
N THR A 698 -16.57 9.90 32.84
CA THR A 698 -15.87 8.98 33.72
C THR A 698 -14.41 8.98 33.34
N GLY A 699 -13.58 9.60 34.13
CA GLY A 699 -12.14 9.49 34.10
C GLY A 699 -11.71 8.21 34.80
N ARG A 700 -10.73 7.54 34.29
CA ARG A 700 -10.10 6.37 34.89
C ARG A 700 -8.61 6.41 34.66
N GLU A 701 -7.88 6.46 35.74
CA GLU A 701 -6.43 6.48 35.79
C GLU A 701 -5.89 5.09 36.16
N ASP A 702 -4.76 4.69 35.62
CA ASP A 702 -4.10 3.42 35.90
C ASP A 702 -3.23 3.49 37.21
N ALA A 703 -2.14 2.75 37.30
CA ALA A 703 -1.36 2.66 38.52
C ALA A 703 -0.13 3.60 38.57
N SER A 704 0.12 4.36 37.49
CA SER A 704 1.35 5.14 37.36
C SER A 704 1.18 6.34 36.44
N LEU A 705 1.90 7.42 36.69
CA LEU A 705 1.93 8.66 35.92
C LEU A 705 0.54 9.33 35.79
N ALA A 706 0.48 10.62 36.01
CA ALA A 706 -0.78 11.35 36.05
C ALA A 706 -1.30 11.72 34.69
N THR A 707 -2.61 11.56 34.48
CA THR A 707 -3.35 12.16 33.35
C THR A 707 -4.56 12.90 33.88
N SER A 708 -4.58 14.20 33.66
CA SER A 708 -5.68 15.09 33.98
C SER A 708 -6.68 15.18 32.80
N PHE A 709 -7.96 15.00 33.08
CA PHE A 709 -9.04 15.29 32.14
C PHE A 709 -9.84 16.47 32.67
N VAL A 710 -9.67 17.64 32.03
CA VAL A 710 -10.30 18.88 32.48
C VAL A 710 -11.46 19.22 31.54
N ILE A 711 -12.65 19.33 32.10
CA ILE A 711 -13.89 19.52 31.35
C ILE A 711 -14.53 20.85 31.75
N ASP A 712 -14.92 21.60 30.75
CA ASP A 712 -15.61 22.89 30.97
C ASP A 712 -16.67 23.18 29.89
N ASP A 713 -17.51 24.17 30.15
CA ASP A 713 -18.52 24.68 29.22
C ASP A 713 -19.41 23.61 28.59
N VAL A 714 -19.85 22.65 29.40
CA VAL A 714 -20.73 21.58 28.95
C VAL A 714 -22.12 22.11 28.59
N THR A 715 -22.56 21.84 27.39
CA THR A 715 -23.89 22.21 26.87
C THR A 715 -24.61 21.00 26.29
N LEU A 716 -25.92 20.93 26.47
CA LEU A 716 -26.79 20.06 25.68
C LEU A 716 -27.85 20.92 25.04
N THR A 717 -27.65 21.21 23.76
CA THR A 717 -28.56 22.09 23.01
C THR A 717 -29.55 21.27 22.22
N VAL A 718 -30.83 21.59 22.31
CA VAL A 718 -31.91 20.97 21.54
C VAL A 718 -32.65 21.98 20.69
N GLN A 719 -33.07 21.62 19.49
CA GLN A 719 -33.85 22.43 18.56
C GLN A 719 -35.11 21.70 18.14
#